data_903c5169f044ee08de9a53ec9edb44d1
#
_entry.id   903c5169f044ee08de9a53ec9edb44d1
#
_cell.length_a   1.000
_cell.length_b   1.000
_cell.length_c   1.000
_cell.angle_alpha   90.00
_cell.angle_beta   90.00
_cell.angle_gamma   90.00
#
_symmetry.space_group_name_H-M   'P 1'
#
loop_
_entity.id
_entity.type
_entity.pdbx_description
1 polymer ?
#
loop_
_entity_poly.entity_id
_entity_poly.type
_entity_poly.pdbx_seq_one_letter_code
_entity_poly.pdbx_strand_id
1 'polypeptide(L)'
;MFREGRAGISRLLTLLGVLGLLSLYGASGREAAADEATADSKGHSHSVRSQSMDFDEIVITGAPHSRTRFDVIQGTSVLSKEELEGTLMPTLGETLAELPGVSSTYFGPGASRPVIRGLDGPRVRVLQNGLGSLDASVTSPDHAVVTEGLLMERVEIIRGAGTLLFGGSAIGGVVNVDDGRIPLEVPSDYVEGDVRVLYGSAANEKSGSMAITGGVDQWAVRAAGAFAQSDDLQIPGYAVSSALAAEEPGLDRGPYGVASSTETDRRTGTAGASWIGDSSMLGVSYGVMQDDYGVPAEPGEAVAIDLLQKRFDSRGTLGESFLIFDQASFRYGYADYQHKELEGEGPDQELATLFKNKAHEARVDLTQKEFNDLHGTVGFQLLHRDFEASGEEAYVPPNVTTNWGLFAVEEYHWDQFRFEGGLRYEWQQVKSDSIGFERTFNAVSFSAGAGYTFLEDYLVGVSVSRTERAPGPEELLSYGAHLATGGFDIGDASLDKESGWTVEGTIRRKRGRWTGGINMYWTRFSDFIYQENGAFCDPGEDASGRPVCTPNPTGGELQLRTFTQNDVDFWGGEITGAFDFYQSDKYTGLVDVAFDWVNANVRNGPSNTLPRIPPYRVKAGIEGRSDYADLRFEVWWVRAQDRVAQNELPTDSYVMLNLIFTAHPFPKQRNVTLIAQGRNLLNEEARVHSSFLKDKLPLPGREARLSLSVAF
;
A
#
# COMPACT_ATOMS: atom_id res chain seq x y z
N MET A 1 -7.35 -1.06 44.77
CA MET A 1 -6.15 -0.33 44.38
C MET A 1 -4.96 -1.14 44.83
N PHE A 2 -4.05 -1.46 43.99
CA PHE A 2 -2.93 -2.41 44.13
C PHE A 2 -3.32 -3.90 44.20
N ARG A 3 -3.57 -4.50 43.00
CA ARG A 3 -3.44 -5.95 42.78
C ARG A 3 -3.74 -6.36 41.32
N GLU A 4 -2.95 -5.90 40.34
CA GLU A 4 -3.02 -6.48 38.97
C GLU A 4 -1.71 -6.40 38.16
N GLY A 5 -0.58 -6.11 38.79
CA GLY A 5 0.72 -5.95 38.14
C GLY A 5 1.60 -7.21 38.02
N ARG A 6 1.12 -8.43 38.30
CA ARG A 6 1.98 -9.64 38.34
C ARG A 6 1.68 -10.73 37.31
N ALA A 7 0.64 -10.62 36.52
CA ALA A 7 0.26 -11.66 35.54
C ALA A 7 0.99 -11.56 34.19
N GLY A 8 1.45 -10.38 33.80
CA GLY A 8 2.10 -10.16 32.49
C GLY A 8 3.51 -10.73 32.38
N ILE A 9 4.28 -10.68 33.45
CA ILE A 9 5.71 -11.10 33.42
C ILE A 9 5.85 -12.63 33.39
N SER A 10 4.91 -13.35 33.99
CA SER A 10 4.96 -14.84 34.05
C SER A 10 4.66 -15.49 32.69
N ARG A 11 3.89 -14.84 31.82
CA ARG A 11 3.58 -15.38 30.47
C ARG A 11 4.71 -15.14 29.46
N LEU A 12 5.50 -14.08 29.62
CA LEU A 12 6.66 -13.80 28.76
C LEU A 12 7.81 -14.80 29.02
N LEU A 13 7.99 -15.21 30.27
CA LEU A 13 9.02 -16.22 30.66
C LEU A 13 8.65 -17.64 30.19
N THR A 14 7.38 -17.93 29.97
CA THR A 14 6.92 -19.24 29.44
C THR A 14 7.16 -19.36 27.94
N LEU A 15 7.10 -18.27 27.19
CA LEU A 15 7.44 -18.27 25.76
C LEU A 15 8.95 -18.45 25.51
N LEU A 16 9.80 -17.86 26.36
CA LEU A 16 11.26 -18.04 26.28
C LEU A 16 11.71 -19.46 26.67
N GLY A 17 10.93 -20.17 27.49
CA GLY A 17 11.20 -21.56 27.87
C GLY A 17 10.93 -22.58 26.76
N VAL A 18 10.06 -22.28 25.82
CA VAL A 18 9.74 -23.17 24.66
C VAL A 18 10.82 -23.05 23.58
N LEU A 19 11.42 -21.88 23.39
CA LEU A 19 12.56 -21.67 22.47
C LEU A 19 13.86 -22.40 22.89
N GLY A 20 14.03 -22.66 24.16
CA GLY A 20 15.20 -23.41 24.69
C GLY A 20 15.13 -24.92 24.47
N LEU A 21 14.00 -25.49 24.13
CA LEU A 21 13.81 -26.95 23.96
C LEU A 21 13.92 -27.42 22.51
N LEU A 22 13.86 -26.53 21.53
CA LEU A 22 13.99 -26.84 20.10
C LEU A 22 15.46 -26.91 19.60
N SER A 23 16.43 -26.47 20.41
CA SER A 23 17.87 -26.46 20.03
C SER A 23 18.64 -27.73 20.37
N LEU A 24 18.00 -28.78 20.87
CA LEU A 24 18.67 -30.00 21.38
C LEU A 24 18.43 -31.28 20.57
N TYR A 25 17.75 -31.21 19.41
CA TYR A 25 17.55 -32.39 18.55
C TYR A 25 18.01 -32.13 17.11
N GLY A 26 19.33 -32.23 16.89
CA GLY A 26 19.88 -32.08 15.56
C GLY A 26 21.38 -32.31 15.46
N ALA A 27 21.87 -33.44 16.00
CA ALA A 27 23.24 -33.86 15.72
C ALA A 27 23.34 -35.40 15.78
N SER A 28 23.13 -36.06 14.67
CA SER A 28 23.76 -37.36 14.43
C SER A 28 23.90 -37.57 12.91
N GLY A 29 25.15 -37.62 12.46
CA GLY A 29 25.54 -37.60 11.07
C GLY A 29 25.27 -38.87 10.28
N ARG A 30 25.35 -38.70 8.98
CA ARG A 30 25.89 -39.73 8.06
C ARG A 30 26.50 -39.02 6.84
N GLU A 31 27.81 -39.15 6.69
CA GLU A 31 28.54 -38.94 5.46
C GLU A 31 28.08 -39.97 4.41
N ALA A 32 27.75 -39.53 3.23
CA ALA A 32 27.79 -40.33 2.01
C ALA A 32 28.18 -39.38 0.87
N ALA A 33 29.28 -39.65 0.25
CA ALA A 33 29.83 -38.97 -0.91
C ALA A 33 28.94 -39.18 -2.15
N ALA A 34 28.75 -38.12 -2.91
CA ALA A 34 28.36 -38.20 -4.31
C ALA A 34 28.91 -36.98 -5.07
N ASP A 35 29.32 -37.27 -6.26
CA ASP A 35 30.18 -36.56 -7.17
C ASP A 35 29.69 -35.18 -7.68
N GLU A 36 30.67 -34.43 -8.15
CA GLU A 36 30.62 -33.12 -8.75
C GLU A 36 29.58 -32.94 -9.86
N ALA A 37 28.71 -31.96 -9.69
CA ALA A 37 28.18 -31.15 -10.76
C ALA A 37 28.33 -29.68 -10.36
N THR A 38 29.35 -29.02 -10.87
CA THR A 38 29.66 -27.62 -10.65
C THR A 38 28.61 -26.74 -11.29
N ALA A 39 27.68 -26.23 -10.49
CA ALA A 39 26.97 -25.01 -10.77
C ALA A 39 27.49 -23.95 -9.80
N ASP A 40 28.14 -22.94 -10.32
CA ASP A 40 28.81 -21.85 -9.60
C ASP A 40 27.74 -20.92 -8.98
N SER A 41 27.16 -21.35 -7.86
CA SER A 41 26.36 -20.49 -6.99
C SER A 41 27.31 -19.73 -6.06
N LYS A 42 28.01 -18.72 -6.59
CA LYS A 42 28.58 -17.68 -5.77
C LYS A 42 27.40 -17.02 -5.04
N GLY A 43 27.28 -17.31 -3.76
CA GLY A 43 26.38 -16.60 -2.86
C GLY A 43 26.63 -15.10 -3.01
N HIS A 44 25.75 -14.42 -3.71
CA HIS A 44 25.69 -12.97 -3.68
C HIS A 44 25.20 -12.62 -2.29
N SER A 45 26.11 -12.07 -1.47
CA SER A 45 25.71 -11.38 -0.26
C SER A 45 24.82 -10.23 -0.69
N HIS A 46 23.50 -10.41 -0.61
CA HIS A 46 22.57 -9.31 -0.72
C HIS A 46 22.79 -8.39 0.47
N SER A 47 23.67 -7.41 0.30
CA SER A 47 23.71 -6.28 1.20
C SER A 47 22.39 -5.55 1.04
N VAL A 48 21.63 -5.32 2.11
CA VAL A 48 20.46 -4.45 2.11
C VAL A 48 20.94 -3.08 1.61
N ARG A 49 20.78 -2.81 0.32
CA ARG A 49 21.01 -1.48 -0.26
C ARG A 49 19.84 -0.59 0.17
N SER A 50 20.09 0.73 0.25
CA SER A 50 19.03 1.70 0.43
C SER A 50 17.82 1.34 -0.46
N GLN A 51 16.64 1.23 0.13
CA GLN A 51 15.38 0.70 -0.40
C GLN A 51 15.00 1.09 -1.84
N SER A 52 15.53 2.18 -2.35
CA SER A 52 15.21 2.68 -3.69
C SER A 52 16.24 2.32 -4.77
N MET A 53 17.32 1.59 -4.44
CA MET A 53 18.52 1.49 -5.29
C MET A 53 18.88 0.09 -5.78
N ASP A 54 18.19 -0.97 -5.35
CA ASP A 54 18.41 -2.28 -5.93
C ASP A 54 17.65 -2.42 -7.25
N PHE A 55 18.40 -2.36 -8.35
CA PHE A 55 17.86 -2.51 -9.69
C PHE A 55 17.95 -3.94 -10.24
N ASP A 56 18.65 -4.84 -9.54
CA ASP A 56 18.73 -6.26 -9.92
C ASP A 56 17.53 -7.05 -9.34
N GLU A 57 16.68 -6.42 -8.53
CA GLU A 57 15.48 -7.02 -7.96
C GLU A 57 14.44 -7.35 -9.03
N ILE A 58 13.83 -8.53 -8.91
CA ILE A 58 12.89 -9.03 -9.90
C ILE A 58 11.51 -8.40 -9.70
N VAL A 59 10.91 -7.89 -10.76
CA VAL A 59 9.52 -7.43 -10.81
C VAL A 59 8.67 -8.54 -11.41
N ILE A 60 7.66 -8.98 -10.67
CA ILE A 60 6.80 -10.09 -11.08
C ILE A 60 5.44 -9.59 -11.57
N THR A 61 4.90 -8.55 -10.94
CA THR A 61 3.53 -8.11 -11.16
C THR A 61 3.37 -7.22 -12.39
N GLY A 62 4.33 -6.33 -12.63
CA GLY A 62 4.21 -5.26 -13.64
C GLY A 62 4.68 -5.61 -15.05
N ALA A 63 4.96 -6.89 -15.32
CA ALA A 63 5.51 -7.33 -16.59
C ALA A 63 4.83 -8.63 -17.07
N PRO A 64 4.79 -8.88 -18.38
CA PRO A 64 4.31 -10.14 -18.94
C PRO A 64 5.07 -11.38 -18.43
N HIS A 65 6.32 -11.20 -18.04
CA HIS A 65 7.21 -12.20 -17.46
C HIS A 65 8.13 -11.53 -16.43
N SER A 66 8.71 -12.31 -15.53
CA SER A 66 9.63 -11.81 -14.50
C SER A 66 10.85 -11.15 -15.13
N ARG A 67 11.21 -9.95 -14.69
CA ARG A 67 12.39 -9.20 -15.13
C ARG A 67 12.97 -8.37 -14.00
N THR A 68 14.20 -7.88 -14.17
CA THR A 68 14.80 -7.03 -13.16
C THR A 68 14.14 -5.64 -13.16
N ARG A 69 14.13 -4.97 -12.03
CA ARG A 69 13.66 -3.59 -11.90
C ARG A 69 14.39 -2.62 -12.84
N PHE A 70 15.67 -2.93 -13.15
CA PHE A 70 16.43 -2.17 -14.13
C PHE A 70 15.78 -2.19 -15.51
N ASP A 71 15.27 -3.35 -15.90
CA ASP A 71 14.72 -3.58 -17.23
C ASP A 71 13.31 -3.03 -17.46
N VAL A 72 12.58 -2.68 -16.41
CA VAL A 72 11.26 -2.07 -16.54
C VAL A 72 11.38 -0.61 -16.97
N ILE A 73 10.75 -0.21 -18.08
CA ILE A 73 10.84 1.16 -18.62
C ILE A 73 10.20 2.17 -17.65
N GLN A 74 9.11 1.80 -17.00
CA GLN A 74 8.30 2.67 -16.12
C GLN A 74 8.89 2.77 -14.72
N GLY A 75 8.41 3.78 -13.96
CA GLY A 75 8.72 3.92 -12.53
C GLY A 75 8.17 2.76 -11.72
N THR A 76 9.06 1.96 -11.12
CA THR A 76 8.70 0.81 -10.31
C THR A 76 9.50 0.81 -9.02
N SER A 77 8.85 0.49 -7.90
CA SER A 77 9.51 0.25 -6.61
C SER A 77 9.18 -1.16 -6.15
N VAL A 78 10.13 -1.81 -5.52
CA VAL A 78 9.95 -3.13 -4.90
C VAL A 78 10.51 -3.03 -3.50
N LEU A 79 9.84 -3.63 -2.54
CA LEU A 79 10.32 -3.85 -1.17
C LEU A 79 10.37 -5.35 -0.93
N SER A 80 11.55 -5.87 -0.68
CA SER A 80 11.78 -7.24 -0.26
C SER A 80 11.36 -7.46 1.20
N LYS A 81 11.33 -8.71 1.66
CA LYS A 81 11.03 -9.06 3.05
C LYS A 81 11.99 -8.37 4.04
N GLU A 82 13.27 -8.35 3.71
CA GLU A 82 14.33 -7.74 4.52
C GLU A 82 14.15 -6.22 4.63
N GLU A 83 13.79 -5.57 3.52
CA GLU A 83 13.53 -4.13 3.51
C GLU A 83 12.25 -3.77 4.27
N LEU A 84 11.20 -4.60 4.14
CA LEU A 84 9.96 -4.45 4.90
C LEU A 84 10.21 -4.56 6.41
N GLU A 85 11.13 -5.43 6.86
CA GLU A 85 11.48 -5.53 8.28
C GLU A 85 11.96 -4.22 8.89
N GLY A 86 12.68 -3.42 8.11
CA GLY A 86 13.22 -2.11 8.53
C GLY A 86 12.25 -0.94 8.39
N THR A 87 11.17 -1.07 7.63
CA THR A 87 10.25 0.04 7.28
C THR A 87 8.82 -0.15 7.74
N LEU A 88 8.50 -1.31 8.29
CA LEU A 88 7.15 -1.66 8.67
C LEU A 88 6.53 -0.66 9.66
N MET A 89 5.38 -0.10 9.26
CA MET A 89 4.52 0.77 10.05
C MET A 89 3.15 0.10 10.24
N PRO A 90 2.28 0.61 11.12
CA PRO A 90 1.00 -0.01 11.42
C PRO A 90 0.10 -0.22 10.20
N THR A 91 0.17 0.65 9.19
CA THR A 91 -0.64 0.57 7.98
C THR A 91 0.19 0.46 6.71
N LEU A 92 -0.43 -0.04 5.62
CA LEU A 92 0.21 -0.14 4.31
C LEU A 92 0.60 1.24 3.76
N GLY A 93 -0.28 2.24 3.88
CA GLY A 93 -0.01 3.58 3.40
C GLY A 93 1.19 4.23 4.08
N GLU A 94 1.32 4.08 5.39
CA GLU A 94 2.48 4.59 6.15
C GLU A 94 3.77 3.85 5.80
N THR A 95 3.73 2.51 5.71
CA THR A 95 4.89 1.68 5.33
C THR A 95 5.46 2.12 3.97
N LEU A 96 4.59 2.44 3.01
CA LEU A 96 5.00 2.82 1.67
C LEU A 96 5.30 4.32 1.51
N ALA A 97 4.86 5.17 2.44
CA ALA A 97 5.07 6.62 2.39
C ALA A 97 6.56 7.01 2.45
N GLU A 98 7.44 6.10 2.86
CA GLU A 98 8.89 6.30 2.83
C GLU A 98 9.49 6.26 1.42
N LEU A 99 8.76 5.73 0.43
CA LEU A 99 9.23 5.63 -0.95
C LEU A 99 9.02 6.93 -1.72
N PRO A 100 9.93 7.29 -2.64
CA PRO A 100 9.76 8.45 -3.51
C PRO A 100 8.49 8.37 -4.35
N GLY A 101 7.75 9.48 -4.43
CA GLY A 101 6.49 9.59 -5.17
C GLY A 101 5.31 8.88 -4.52
N VAL A 102 5.47 8.39 -3.29
CA VAL A 102 4.38 7.79 -2.50
C VAL A 102 4.17 8.59 -1.22
N SER A 103 2.94 8.93 -0.92
CA SER A 103 2.47 9.49 0.35
C SER A 103 1.36 8.59 0.91
N SER A 104 0.66 9.03 1.94
CA SER A 104 -0.43 8.26 2.53
C SER A 104 -1.65 9.12 2.81
N THR A 105 -2.82 8.51 2.89
CA THR A 105 -4.04 9.20 3.35
C THR A 105 -4.04 9.42 4.85
N TYR A 106 -3.19 8.77 5.59
CA TYR A 106 -2.98 8.81 7.02
C TYR A 106 -4.21 9.20 7.85
N PHE A 107 -4.93 8.19 8.28
CA PHE A 107 -6.12 8.32 9.14
C PHE A 107 -5.86 7.74 10.54
N GLY A 108 -4.65 7.93 11.07
CA GLY A 108 -4.16 7.31 12.28
C GLY A 108 -3.57 5.91 12.04
N PRO A 109 -3.19 5.19 13.13
CA PRO A 109 -2.59 3.86 13.04
C PRO A 109 -3.57 2.77 12.57
N GLY A 110 -4.88 3.02 12.57
CA GLY A 110 -5.91 2.07 12.14
C GLY A 110 -6.07 2.02 10.63
N ALA A 111 -6.06 3.17 9.94
CA ALA A 111 -6.37 3.24 8.53
C ALA A 111 -5.42 4.17 7.77
N SER A 112 -4.91 3.71 6.62
CA SER A 112 -4.18 4.54 5.68
C SER A 112 -4.02 3.84 4.34
N ARG A 113 -4.25 4.57 3.25
CA ARG A 113 -4.05 4.11 1.88
C ARG A 113 -2.81 4.75 1.26
N PRO A 114 -2.10 4.09 0.35
CA PRO A 114 -1.04 4.73 -0.41
C PRO A 114 -1.60 5.78 -1.38
N VAL A 115 -0.95 6.94 -1.43
CA VAL A 115 -1.17 8.02 -2.39
C VAL A 115 0.02 8.02 -3.34
N ILE A 116 -0.20 7.78 -4.63
CA ILE A 116 0.87 7.68 -5.63
C ILE A 116 0.83 8.88 -6.55
N ARG A 117 1.92 9.68 -6.58
CA ARG A 117 2.03 10.89 -7.42
C ARG A 117 0.85 11.88 -7.21
N GLY A 118 0.34 11.94 -5.97
CA GLY A 118 -0.82 12.77 -5.60
C GLY A 118 -2.19 12.21 -6.02
N LEU A 119 -2.26 10.98 -6.49
CA LEU A 119 -3.49 10.27 -6.83
C LEU A 119 -3.80 9.21 -5.76
N ASP A 120 -5.05 9.11 -5.35
CA ASP A 120 -5.55 8.21 -4.30
C ASP A 120 -6.89 7.56 -4.66
N GLY A 121 -7.50 6.91 -3.68
CA GLY A 121 -8.85 6.34 -3.76
C GLY A 121 -8.99 5.37 -4.93
N PRO A 122 -10.01 5.56 -5.79
CA PRO A 122 -10.31 4.64 -6.88
C PRO A 122 -9.27 4.68 -8.03
N ARG A 123 -8.20 5.48 -7.91
CA ARG A 123 -7.11 5.56 -8.90
C ARG A 123 -5.88 4.77 -8.52
N VAL A 124 -5.74 4.38 -7.25
CA VAL A 124 -4.65 3.52 -6.76
C VAL A 124 -5.22 2.16 -6.40
N ARG A 125 -4.87 1.16 -7.18
CA ARG A 125 -5.34 -0.20 -6.98
C ARG A 125 -4.42 -0.95 -6.03
N VAL A 126 -4.94 -1.35 -4.87
CA VAL A 126 -4.23 -2.24 -3.94
C VAL A 126 -4.60 -3.68 -4.26
N LEU A 127 -3.58 -4.50 -4.48
CA LEU A 127 -3.70 -5.92 -4.75
C LEU A 127 -3.09 -6.74 -3.62
N GLN A 128 -3.64 -7.92 -3.43
CA GLN A 128 -3.11 -8.97 -2.57
C GLN A 128 -2.93 -10.22 -3.42
N ASN A 129 -1.67 -10.63 -3.61
CA ASN A 129 -1.28 -11.77 -4.46
C ASN A 129 -1.80 -11.66 -5.91
N GLY A 130 -1.85 -10.42 -6.45
CA GLY A 130 -2.25 -10.11 -7.82
C GLY A 130 -3.75 -9.96 -8.07
N LEU A 131 -4.60 -10.02 -7.04
CA LEU A 131 -6.03 -9.69 -7.07
C LEU A 131 -6.32 -8.52 -6.12
N GLY A 132 -7.41 -7.79 -6.31
CA GLY A 132 -7.81 -6.69 -5.44
C GLY A 132 -7.92 -7.09 -3.96
N SER A 133 -7.72 -6.15 -3.05
CA SER A 133 -7.92 -6.35 -1.59
C SER A 133 -9.36 -6.75 -1.24
N LEU A 134 -10.31 -6.41 -2.12
CA LEU A 134 -11.74 -6.75 -2.03
C LEU A 134 -12.40 -6.27 -0.73
N ASP A 135 -11.92 -5.17 -0.21
CA ASP A 135 -12.42 -4.47 0.98
C ASP A 135 -13.29 -3.25 0.61
N ALA A 136 -13.63 -2.42 1.59
CA ALA A 136 -14.35 -1.16 1.40
C ALA A 136 -13.45 0.08 1.51
N SER A 137 -12.13 -0.07 1.53
CA SER A 137 -11.18 1.03 1.76
C SER A 137 -11.19 2.12 0.68
N VAL A 138 -11.78 1.85 -0.50
CA VAL A 138 -11.97 2.87 -1.56
C VAL A 138 -13.14 3.79 -1.25
N THR A 139 -14.11 3.34 -0.46
CA THR A 139 -15.34 4.08 -0.15
C THR A 139 -15.04 5.28 0.74
N SER A 140 -14.18 5.09 1.76
CA SER A 140 -13.76 6.15 2.67
C SER A 140 -12.30 6.01 3.11
N PRO A 141 -11.58 7.12 3.40
CA PRO A 141 -10.18 7.08 3.82
C PRO A 141 -9.95 6.53 5.24
N ASP A 142 -10.95 6.50 6.11
CA ASP A 142 -10.95 5.90 7.45
C ASP A 142 -11.14 4.38 7.43
N HIS A 143 -11.57 3.82 6.29
CA HIS A 143 -11.67 2.38 6.12
C HIS A 143 -10.30 1.75 5.83
N ALA A 144 -9.85 0.84 6.71
CA ALA A 144 -8.56 0.17 6.57
C ALA A 144 -8.46 -0.65 5.29
N VAL A 145 -7.28 -0.64 4.67
CA VAL A 145 -6.92 -1.64 3.66
C VAL A 145 -6.65 -2.96 4.35
N VAL A 146 -7.35 -4.02 3.95
CA VAL A 146 -7.23 -5.34 4.57
C VAL A 146 -5.94 -6.02 4.12
N THR A 147 -4.83 -5.65 4.77
CA THR A 147 -3.50 -6.24 4.56
C THR A 147 -2.78 -6.36 5.90
N GLU A 148 -2.08 -7.48 6.13
CA GLU A 148 -1.32 -7.70 7.37
C GLU A 148 0.17 -7.45 7.13
N GLY A 149 0.67 -6.33 7.66
CA GLY A 149 2.05 -5.90 7.46
C GLY A 149 3.10 -6.90 7.91
N LEU A 150 2.86 -7.56 9.05
CA LEU A 150 3.79 -8.54 9.62
C LEU A 150 3.94 -9.82 8.81
N LEU A 151 2.98 -10.12 7.92
CA LEU A 151 3.00 -11.29 7.04
C LEU A 151 3.43 -10.95 5.61
N MET A 152 3.68 -9.69 5.28
CA MET A 152 4.16 -9.28 3.95
C MET A 152 5.56 -9.86 3.68
N GLU A 153 5.70 -10.53 2.55
CA GLU A 153 6.97 -11.03 2.05
C GLU A 153 7.56 -10.10 0.98
N ARG A 154 6.67 -9.40 0.25
CA ARG A 154 7.06 -8.52 -0.83
C ARG A 154 5.98 -7.50 -1.12
N VAL A 155 6.39 -6.28 -1.48
CA VAL A 155 5.48 -5.25 -2.01
C VAL A 155 6.06 -4.67 -3.29
N GLU A 156 5.24 -4.62 -4.33
CA GLU A 156 5.58 -4.00 -5.62
C GLU A 156 4.69 -2.80 -5.87
N ILE A 157 5.29 -1.68 -6.29
CA ILE A 157 4.56 -0.48 -6.72
C ILE A 157 4.86 -0.23 -8.19
N ILE A 158 3.81 -0.26 -9.01
CA ILE A 158 3.88 -0.07 -10.45
C ILE A 158 3.21 1.26 -10.79
N ARG A 159 3.87 2.04 -11.62
CA ARG A 159 3.40 3.37 -12.06
C ARG A 159 3.37 3.45 -13.59
N GLY A 160 2.71 4.46 -14.13
CA GLY A 160 2.74 4.75 -15.57
C GLY A 160 2.15 3.64 -16.44
N ALA A 161 2.76 3.38 -17.60
CA ALA A 161 2.23 2.48 -18.62
C ALA A 161 2.00 1.02 -18.18
N GLY A 162 2.79 0.53 -17.19
CA GLY A 162 2.65 -0.84 -16.65
C GLY A 162 1.33 -1.10 -15.91
N THR A 163 0.63 -0.06 -15.47
CA THR A 163 -0.64 -0.18 -14.76
C THR A 163 -1.79 -0.64 -15.65
N LEU A 164 -1.65 -0.56 -16.98
CA LEU A 164 -2.64 -0.99 -17.96
C LEU A 164 -3.11 -2.45 -17.74
N LEU A 165 -2.23 -3.32 -17.27
CA LEU A 165 -2.55 -4.72 -16.94
C LEU A 165 -3.66 -4.85 -15.87
N PHE A 166 -3.91 -3.81 -15.07
CA PHE A 166 -4.79 -3.85 -13.89
C PHE A 166 -6.05 -2.99 -14.02
N GLY A 167 -6.24 -2.31 -15.15
CA GLY A 167 -7.46 -1.59 -15.47
C GLY A 167 -7.47 -0.12 -15.13
N GLY A 168 -8.58 0.54 -15.40
CA GLY A 168 -8.77 1.99 -15.20
C GLY A 168 -8.62 2.41 -13.75
N SER A 169 -9.01 1.59 -12.79
CA SER A 169 -8.78 1.83 -11.35
C SER A 169 -7.31 1.84 -10.94
N ALA A 170 -6.39 1.57 -11.85
CA ALA A 170 -4.95 1.62 -11.66
C ALA A 170 -4.29 2.83 -12.36
N ILE A 171 -5.05 3.80 -12.82
CA ILE A 171 -4.53 4.97 -13.58
C ILE A 171 -3.49 5.77 -12.79
N GLY A 172 -3.56 5.81 -11.47
CA GLY A 172 -2.58 6.43 -10.57
C GLY A 172 -1.43 5.52 -10.18
N GLY A 173 -1.68 4.22 -10.14
CA GLY A 173 -0.69 3.21 -9.74
C GLY A 173 -1.30 1.93 -9.22
N VAL A 174 -0.44 0.94 -9.06
CA VAL A 174 -0.78 -0.36 -8.45
C VAL A 174 0.18 -0.62 -7.30
N VAL A 175 -0.36 -1.09 -6.18
CA VAL A 175 0.42 -1.64 -5.06
C VAL A 175 0.04 -3.11 -4.95
N ASN A 176 0.96 -4.01 -5.22
CA ASN A 176 0.74 -5.45 -5.02
C ASN A 176 1.49 -5.92 -3.78
N VAL A 177 0.76 -6.47 -2.83
CA VAL A 177 1.27 -7.10 -1.62
C VAL A 177 1.28 -8.62 -1.82
N ASP A 178 2.43 -9.25 -1.66
CA ASP A 178 2.55 -10.70 -1.60
C ASP A 178 2.83 -11.10 -0.16
N ASP A 179 2.01 -12.00 0.39
CA ASP A 179 2.11 -12.50 1.77
C ASP A 179 2.38 -14.01 1.84
N GLY A 180 2.66 -14.63 0.69
CA GLY A 180 3.03 -16.04 0.61
C GLY A 180 1.95 -17.04 1.05
N ARG A 181 0.68 -16.61 1.27
CA ARG A 181 -0.39 -17.48 1.78
C ARG A 181 -0.63 -18.75 0.98
N ILE A 182 -0.34 -18.72 -0.33
CA ILE A 182 -0.34 -19.89 -1.22
C ILE A 182 1.11 -20.22 -1.53
N PRO A 183 1.68 -21.33 -0.99
CA PRO A 183 3.05 -21.71 -1.29
C PRO A 183 3.29 -21.90 -2.78
N LEU A 184 4.39 -21.36 -3.29
CA LEU A 184 4.79 -21.50 -4.71
C LEU A 184 5.90 -22.52 -4.91
N GLU A 185 6.58 -22.91 -3.83
CA GLU A 185 7.69 -23.87 -3.82
C GLU A 185 7.51 -24.85 -2.65
N VAL A 186 8.10 -26.01 -2.78
CA VAL A 186 8.19 -26.99 -1.70
C VAL A 186 9.47 -26.71 -0.92
N PRO A 187 9.42 -26.51 0.41
CA PRO A 187 10.60 -26.27 1.22
C PRO A 187 11.67 -27.36 1.04
N SER A 188 12.94 -26.94 0.85
CA SER A 188 14.06 -27.86 0.66
C SER A 188 14.34 -28.73 1.91
N ASP A 189 14.11 -28.18 3.10
CA ASP A 189 14.34 -28.84 4.39
C ASP A 189 13.04 -29.38 5.01
N TYR A 190 12.03 -29.70 4.18
CA TYR A 190 10.70 -30.17 4.57
C TYR A 190 9.87 -29.17 5.38
N VAL A 191 10.50 -28.28 6.17
CA VAL A 191 9.84 -27.25 6.97
C VAL A 191 10.72 -26.01 6.99
N GLU A 192 10.10 -24.89 6.72
CA GLU A 192 10.67 -23.56 6.87
C GLU A 192 9.67 -22.64 7.57
N GLY A 193 10.14 -21.58 8.19
CA GLY A 193 9.26 -20.65 8.85
C GLY A 193 9.98 -19.44 9.39
N ASP A 194 9.19 -18.48 9.85
CA ASP A 194 9.69 -17.31 10.55
C ASP A 194 8.77 -16.90 11.71
N VAL A 195 9.38 -16.28 12.69
CA VAL A 195 8.71 -15.64 13.82
C VAL A 195 9.22 -14.23 13.94
N ARG A 196 8.33 -13.29 14.12
CA ARG A 196 8.66 -11.88 14.36
C ARG A 196 7.93 -11.37 15.59
N VAL A 197 8.61 -10.53 16.37
CA VAL A 197 8.02 -9.75 17.46
C VAL A 197 8.48 -8.31 17.35
N LEU A 198 7.58 -7.37 17.65
CA LEU A 198 7.85 -5.95 17.56
C LEU A 198 7.23 -5.21 18.76
N TYR A 199 7.93 -4.18 19.22
CA TYR A 199 7.46 -3.22 20.20
C TYR A 199 7.70 -1.80 19.70
N GLY A 200 6.68 -0.92 19.81
CA GLY A 200 6.75 0.50 19.50
C GLY A 200 6.32 1.36 20.68
N SER A 201 7.12 2.36 21.04
CA SER A 201 6.87 3.16 22.26
C SER A 201 5.82 4.26 22.07
N ALA A 202 5.57 4.76 20.84
CA ALA A 202 4.67 5.87 20.60
C ALA A 202 3.20 5.54 20.91
N ALA A 203 2.79 4.29 20.71
CA ALA A 203 1.45 3.81 21.05
C ALA A 203 1.50 2.55 21.95
N ASN A 204 2.60 2.31 22.66
CA ASN A 204 2.81 1.06 23.40
C ASN A 204 2.47 -0.19 22.57
N GLU A 205 2.77 -0.12 21.28
CA GLU A 205 2.49 -1.17 20.29
C GLU A 205 3.17 -2.49 20.68
N LYS A 206 2.44 -3.57 20.60
CA LYS A 206 2.93 -4.95 20.78
C LYS A 206 2.39 -5.78 19.65
N SER A 207 3.27 -6.27 18.82
CA SER A 207 2.86 -7.06 17.67
C SER A 207 3.76 -8.28 17.48
N GLY A 208 3.25 -9.28 16.81
CA GLY A 208 4.00 -10.48 16.49
C GLY A 208 3.33 -11.32 15.43
N SER A 209 4.15 -12.06 14.69
CA SER A 209 3.70 -12.99 13.67
C SER A 209 4.49 -14.29 13.70
N MET A 210 3.88 -15.32 13.15
CA MET A 210 4.49 -16.61 12.87
C MET A 210 3.97 -17.13 11.55
N ALA A 211 4.87 -17.59 10.70
CA ALA A 211 4.53 -18.32 9.48
C ALA A 211 5.34 -19.62 9.44
N ILE A 212 4.71 -20.69 9.02
CA ILE A 212 5.33 -22.00 8.85
C ILE A 212 4.86 -22.63 7.56
N THR A 213 5.78 -23.12 6.75
CA THR A 213 5.53 -23.87 5.53
C THR A 213 6.14 -25.26 5.68
N GLY A 214 5.35 -26.29 5.49
CA GLY A 214 5.81 -27.66 5.43
C GLY A 214 5.56 -28.26 4.06
N GLY A 215 6.46 -29.14 3.59
CA GLY A 215 6.27 -29.75 2.28
C GLY A 215 6.93 -31.11 2.14
N VAL A 216 6.34 -31.94 1.27
CA VAL A 216 6.87 -33.24 0.90
C VAL A 216 6.44 -33.59 -0.53
N ASP A 217 7.37 -34.14 -1.31
CA ASP A 217 7.20 -34.44 -2.73
C ASP A 217 6.72 -33.21 -3.53
N GLN A 218 5.48 -33.20 -3.96
CA GLN A 218 4.87 -32.12 -4.75
C GLN A 218 3.86 -31.29 -3.93
N TRP A 219 3.78 -31.50 -2.62
CA TRP A 219 2.81 -30.80 -1.78
C TRP A 219 3.49 -29.86 -0.80
N ALA A 220 2.96 -28.66 -0.71
CA ALA A 220 3.31 -27.69 0.31
C ALA A 220 2.06 -27.19 1.03
N VAL A 221 2.17 -26.99 2.34
CA VAL A 221 1.12 -26.46 3.21
C VAL A 221 1.71 -25.35 4.06
N ARG A 222 1.04 -24.20 4.11
CA ARG A 222 1.43 -23.04 4.92
C ARG A 222 0.33 -22.70 5.91
N ALA A 223 0.74 -22.32 7.11
CA ALA A 223 -0.11 -21.66 8.10
C ALA A 223 0.63 -20.43 8.62
N ALA A 224 -0.08 -19.30 8.72
CA ALA A 224 0.48 -18.07 9.25
C ALA A 224 -0.56 -17.34 10.11
N GLY A 225 -0.07 -16.60 11.11
CA GLY A 225 -0.89 -15.77 11.96
C GLY A 225 -0.11 -14.58 12.48
N ALA A 226 -0.83 -13.49 12.74
CA ALA A 226 -0.28 -12.27 13.29
C ALA A 226 -1.27 -11.63 14.27
N PHE A 227 -0.72 -10.84 15.18
CA PHE A 227 -1.48 -9.93 16.02
C PHE A 227 -0.72 -8.61 16.15
N ALA A 228 -1.46 -7.52 16.27
CA ALA A 228 -0.92 -6.20 16.60
C ALA A 228 -1.92 -5.48 17.52
N GLN A 229 -1.43 -4.92 18.61
CA GLN A 229 -2.22 -4.19 19.57
C GLN A 229 -1.49 -2.91 19.97
N SER A 230 -2.20 -1.78 20.00
CA SER A 230 -1.67 -0.49 20.44
C SER A 230 -2.67 0.26 21.31
N ASP A 231 -2.12 1.13 22.16
CA ASP A 231 -2.86 2.16 22.89
C ASP A 231 -2.94 3.45 22.05
N ASP A 232 -3.56 4.50 22.58
CA ASP A 232 -3.60 5.82 21.97
C ASP A 232 -2.20 6.37 21.63
N LEU A 233 -2.13 7.07 20.51
CA LEU A 233 -0.89 7.58 19.92
C LEU A 233 -0.33 8.77 20.70
N GLN A 234 0.94 8.70 21.09
CA GLN A 234 1.68 9.84 21.63
C GLN A 234 2.15 10.76 20.50
N ILE A 235 1.76 12.03 20.58
CA ILE A 235 2.02 13.07 19.58
C ILE A 235 2.82 14.24 20.16
N PRO A 236 3.53 15.02 19.34
CA PRO A 236 4.18 16.24 19.79
C PRO A 236 3.16 17.40 19.81
N GLY A 237 2.65 17.75 20.97
CA GLY A 237 1.71 18.86 21.10
C GLY A 237 0.24 18.46 21.13
N TYR A 238 -0.59 19.16 20.41
CA TYR A 238 -2.04 18.91 20.34
C TYR A 238 -2.42 18.19 19.03
N ALA A 239 -3.50 17.42 19.07
CA ALA A 239 -4.04 16.78 17.88
C ALA A 239 -4.49 17.83 16.85
N VAL A 240 -5.30 18.80 17.26
CA VAL A 240 -5.74 19.93 16.42
C VAL A 240 -4.59 20.91 16.17
N SER A 241 -4.37 21.27 14.91
CA SER A 241 -3.35 22.21 14.46
C SER A 241 -3.57 23.63 15.01
N SER A 242 -2.49 24.40 15.07
CA SER A 242 -2.61 25.81 15.42
C SER A 242 -3.33 26.63 14.35
N ALA A 243 -3.26 26.21 13.08
CA ALA A 243 -3.94 26.85 11.96
C ALA A 243 -5.46 26.70 12.08
N LEU A 244 -5.96 25.47 12.30
CA LEU A 244 -7.39 25.21 12.49
C LEU A 244 -7.92 25.90 13.76
N ALA A 245 -7.19 25.82 14.87
CA ALA A 245 -7.58 26.48 16.13
C ALA A 245 -7.62 28.03 16.00
N ALA A 246 -6.89 28.63 15.06
CA ALA A 246 -6.95 30.05 14.78
C ALA A 246 -8.16 30.43 13.91
N GLU A 247 -8.60 29.55 13.02
CA GLU A 247 -9.81 29.74 12.20
C GLU A 247 -11.09 29.50 13.01
N GLU A 248 -11.05 28.55 13.95
CA GLU A 248 -12.19 28.17 14.82
C GLU A 248 -11.87 28.47 16.30
N PRO A 249 -12.01 29.72 16.74
CA PRO A 249 -11.73 30.09 18.12
C PRO A 249 -12.70 29.41 19.10
N GLY A 250 -12.14 28.57 19.98
CA GLY A 250 -12.92 27.81 20.99
C GLY A 250 -13.03 26.33 20.67
N LEU A 251 -12.53 25.88 19.52
CA LEU A 251 -12.40 24.46 19.20
C LEU A 251 -11.54 23.75 20.26
N ASP A 252 -12.02 22.63 20.76
CA ASP A 252 -11.21 21.75 21.63
C ASP A 252 -10.05 21.17 20.83
N ARG A 253 -8.84 21.33 21.35
CA ARG A 253 -7.63 20.82 20.71
C ARG A 253 -7.27 19.39 21.11
N GLY A 254 -8.07 18.79 21.99
CA GLY A 254 -7.76 17.51 22.61
C GLY A 254 -6.67 17.59 23.69
N PRO A 255 -6.32 16.46 24.32
CA PRO A 255 -5.29 16.40 25.33
C PRO A 255 -3.90 16.69 24.74
N TYR A 256 -3.04 17.36 25.51
CA TYR A 256 -1.65 17.62 25.09
C TYR A 256 -0.83 16.33 25.13
N GLY A 257 -0.18 16.00 24.02
CA GLY A 257 0.75 14.88 23.92
C GLY A 257 0.12 13.53 23.55
N VAL A 258 -1.20 13.48 23.39
CA VAL A 258 -1.93 12.24 23.03
C VAL A 258 -3.00 12.56 21.99
N ALA A 259 -3.16 11.70 21.01
CA ALA A 259 -4.29 11.69 20.10
C ALA A 259 -5.23 10.56 20.53
N SER A 260 -6.44 10.91 20.99
CA SER A 260 -7.46 9.97 21.40
C SER A 260 -8.08 9.24 20.22
N SER A 261 -8.70 8.08 20.47
CA SER A 261 -9.36 7.23 19.47
C SER A 261 -8.37 6.80 18.34
N THR A 262 -7.17 6.37 18.75
CA THR A 262 -6.12 5.88 17.83
C THR A 262 -5.61 4.50 18.23
N GLU A 263 -6.20 3.87 19.22
CA GLU A 263 -5.90 2.49 19.62
C GLU A 263 -6.25 1.48 18.51
N THR A 264 -5.54 0.33 18.49
CA THR A 264 -5.77 -0.75 17.52
C THR A 264 -5.67 -2.13 18.17
N ASP A 265 -6.49 -3.10 17.73
CA ASP A 265 -6.36 -4.54 18.04
C ASP A 265 -6.64 -5.36 16.77
N ARG A 266 -5.58 -5.81 16.12
CA ARG A 266 -5.64 -6.55 14.87
C ARG A 266 -5.22 -8.00 15.07
N ARG A 267 -5.94 -8.93 14.43
CA ARG A 267 -5.66 -10.36 14.46
C ARG A 267 -5.90 -10.97 13.09
N THR A 268 -4.91 -11.71 12.60
CA THR A 268 -4.95 -12.34 11.29
C THR A 268 -4.55 -13.80 11.39
N GLY A 269 -5.25 -14.65 10.65
CA GLY A 269 -4.89 -16.05 10.47
C GLY A 269 -5.11 -16.49 9.02
N THR A 270 -4.12 -17.19 8.44
CA THR A 270 -4.20 -17.71 7.08
C THR A 270 -3.72 -19.16 7.03
N ALA A 271 -4.32 -19.95 6.15
CA ALA A 271 -3.86 -21.30 5.83
C ALA A 271 -3.97 -21.52 4.31
N GLY A 272 -2.96 -22.18 3.73
CA GLY A 272 -2.95 -22.49 2.30
C GLY A 272 -2.27 -23.82 2.02
N ALA A 273 -2.56 -24.38 0.86
CA ALA A 273 -1.96 -25.61 0.38
C ALA A 273 -1.78 -25.54 -1.14
N SER A 274 -0.72 -26.15 -1.63
CA SER A 274 -0.43 -26.21 -3.06
C SER A 274 0.05 -27.60 -3.47
N TRP A 275 -0.37 -28.00 -4.66
CA TRP A 275 0.27 -29.03 -5.44
C TRP A 275 1.21 -28.36 -6.46
N ILE A 276 2.46 -28.78 -6.49
CA ILE A 276 3.54 -28.16 -7.27
C ILE A 276 4.21 -29.27 -8.06
N GLY A 277 3.94 -29.33 -9.37
CA GLY A 277 4.60 -30.23 -10.32
C GLY A 277 5.74 -29.53 -11.04
N ASP A 278 6.36 -30.21 -12.01
CA ASP A 278 7.55 -29.72 -12.72
C ASP A 278 7.30 -28.42 -13.51
N SER A 279 6.12 -28.26 -14.09
CA SER A 279 5.76 -27.07 -14.91
C SER A 279 4.39 -26.50 -14.53
N SER A 280 3.68 -27.11 -13.61
CA SER A 280 2.31 -26.76 -13.29
C SER A 280 2.10 -26.69 -11.78
N MET A 281 1.25 -25.78 -11.33
CA MET A 281 0.89 -25.69 -9.91
C MET A 281 -0.59 -25.37 -9.75
N LEU A 282 -1.15 -25.79 -8.63
CA LEU A 282 -2.48 -25.41 -8.17
C LEU A 282 -2.46 -25.23 -6.66
N GLY A 283 -2.86 -24.05 -6.21
CA GLY A 283 -2.91 -23.72 -4.79
C GLY A 283 -4.21 -23.03 -4.40
N VAL A 284 -4.54 -23.15 -3.13
CA VAL A 284 -5.69 -22.52 -2.49
C VAL A 284 -5.29 -21.99 -1.12
N SER A 285 -5.97 -20.94 -0.67
CA SER A 285 -5.83 -20.45 0.70
C SER A 285 -7.14 -19.91 1.24
N TYR A 286 -7.23 -19.87 2.56
CA TYR A 286 -8.29 -19.23 3.30
C TYR A 286 -7.69 -18.37 4.41
N GLY A 287 -8.20 -17.15 4.57
CA GLY A 287 -7.74 -16.21 5.58
C GLY A 287 -8.90 -15.52 6.28
N VAL A 288 -8.65 -15.15 7.53
CA VAL A 288 -9.56 -14.32 8.35
C VAL A 288 -8.74 -13.21 8.96
N MET A 289 -9.22 -11.97 8.84
CA MET A 289 -8.67 -10.81 9.50
C MET A 289 -9.77 -10.10 10.28
N GLN A 290 -9.52 -9.83 11.54
CA GLN A 290 -10.28 -8.93 12.41
C GLN A 290 -9.40 -7.74 12.75
N ASP A 291 -9.97 -6.53 12.71
CA ASP A 291 -9.25 -5.29 13.00
C ASP A 291 -10.19 -4.31 13.70
N ASP A 292 -9.97 -4.11 15.00
CA ASP A 292 -10.71 -3.19 15.83
C ASP A 292 -9.84 -1.94 16.04
N TYR A 293 -10.30 -0.76 15.63
CA TYR A 293 -9.50 0.45 15.73
C TYR A 293 -10.34 1.71 15.92
N GLY A 294 -9.76 2.69 16.62
CA GLY A 294 -10.34 4.01 16.80
C GLY A 294 -10.18 4.91 15.57
N VAL A 295 -11.14 5.79 15.33
CA VAL A 295 -11.15 6.82 14.29
C VAL A 295 -11.04 8.20 14.93
N PRO A 296 -9.91 8.91 14.81
CA PRO A 296 -9.70 10.20 15.45
C PRO A 296 -10.37 11.34 14.66
N ALA A 297 -11.70 11.35 14.61
CA ALA A 297 -12.47 12.32 13.83
C ALA A 297 -12.50 13.71 14.50
N GLU A 298 -13.05 13.78 15.70
CA GLU A 298 -13.13 15.02 16.50
C GLU A 298 -12.79 14.79 17.97
N PRO A 299 -12.13 15.75 18.65
CA PRO A 299 -11.89 15.64 20.07
C PRO A 299 -13.22 15.60 20.84
N GLY A 300 -13.43 14.53 21.60
CA GLY A 300 -14.65 14.33 22.40
C GLY A 300 -15.70 13.43 21.76
N GLU A 301 -15.52 13.05 20.50
CA GLU A 301 -16.32 12.00 19.84
C GLU A 301 -15.48 10.72 19.74
N ALA A 302 -15.98 9.64 20.31
CA ALA A 302 -15.35 8.34 20.21
C ALA A 302 -16.04 7.55 19.09
N VAL A 303 -15.34 7.37 18.00
CA VAL A 303 -15.74 6.50 16.87
C VAL A 303 -14.75 5.34 16.79
N ALA A 304 -15.26 4.13 16.67
CA ALA A 304 -14.45 2.93 16.50
C ALA A 304 -14.98 2.07 15.35
N ILE A 305 -14.09 1.35 14.70
CA ILE A 305 -14.43 0.40 13.64
C ILE A 305 -14.13 -1.03 14.10
N ASP A 306 -15.13 -1.94 14.01
CA ASP A 306 -15.01 -3.40 14.17
C ASP A 306 -15.10 -4.03 12.79
N LEU A 307 -13.95 -4.41 12.22
CA LEU A 307 -13.78 -4.93 10.88
C LEU A 307 -13.55 -6.44 10.89
N LEU A 308 -14.24 -7.17 10.02
CA LEU A 308 -14.03 -8.59 9.76
C LEU A 308 -14.01 -8.87 8.26
N GLN A 309 -12.92 -9.45 7.76
CA GLN A 309 -12.87 -10.03 6.42
C GLN A 309 -12.57 -11.53 6.47
N LYS A 310 -13.33 -12.31 5.69
CA LYS A 310 -13.06 -13.71 5.37
C LYS A 310 -12.75 -13.78 3.87
N ARG A 311 -11.61 -14.36 3.54
CA ARG A 311 -11.13 -14.39 2.17
C ARG A 311 -10.71 -15.79 1.75
N PHE A 312 -11.12 -16.19 0.54
CA PHE A 312 -10.66 -17.40 -0.15
C PHE A 312 -9.92 -16.99 -1.42
N ASP A 313 -8.74 -17.54 -1.64
CA ASP A 313 -7.98 -17.36 -2.87
C ASP A 313 -7.62 -18.71 -3.49
N SER A 314 -7.56 -18.75 -4.82
CA SER A 314 -7.04 -19.85 -5.60
C SER A 314 -6.14 -19.35 -6.71
N ARG A 315 -5.05 -20.04 -6.95
CA ARG A 315 -4.05 -19.72 -7.99
C ARG A 315 -3.62 -21.01 -8.68
N GLY A 316 -3.46 -20.94 -10.00
CA GLY A 316 -2.90 -22.05 -10.75
C GLY A 316 -2.09 -21.58 -11.93
N THR A 317 -1.11 -22.39 -12.31
CA THR A 317 -0.26 -22.22 -13.48
C THR A 317 -0.15 -23.53 -14.23
N LEU A 318 -0.33 -23.50 -15.54
CA LEU A 318 -0.08 -24.60 -16.48
C LEU A 318 1.06 -24.14 -17.39
N GLY A 319 2.25 -24.69 -17.18
CA GLY A 319 3.47 -24.38 -17.96
C GLY A 319 3.71 -25.36 -19.10
N GLU A 320 2.65 -25.94 -19.67
CA GLU A 320 2.74 -26.79 -20.86
C GLU A 320 2.37 -25.98 -22.09
N SER A 321 3.26 -26.02 -23.09
CA SER A 321 3.04 -25.34 -24.37
C SER A 321 1.79 -25.84 -25.08
N PHE A 322 0.89 -24.94 -25.42
CA PHE A 322 -0.30 -25.22 -26.22
C PHE A 322 -0.56 -24.11 -27.24
N LEU A 323 -0.87 -24.45 -28.46
CA LEU A 323 -1.03 -23.50 -29.56
C LEU A 323 0.19 -22.55 -29.66
N ILE A 324 -0.05 -21.24 -29.50
CA ILE A 324 0.96 -20.18 -29.50
C ILE A 324 1.39 -19.77 -28.08
N PHE A 325 0.90 -20.42 -27.04
CA PHE A 325 1.18 -20.09 -25.65
C PHE A 325 2.12 -21.09 -24.98
N ASP A 326 2.97 -20.61 -24.11
CA ASP A 326 3.86 -21.40 -23.25
C ASP A 326 3.28 -21.63 -21.87
N GLN A 327 2.46 -20.68 -21.40
CA GLN A 327 1.92 -20.73 -20.06
C GLN A 327 0.48 -20.18 -20.00
N ALA A 328 -0.35 -20.81 -19.22
CA ALA A 328 -1.61 -20.26 -18.76
C ALA A 328 -1.59 -20.11 -17.24
N SER A 329 -2.00 -18.98 -16.73
CA SER A 329 -2.20 -18.80 -15.29
C SER A 329 -3.59 -18.29 -15.00
N PHE A 330 -4.14 -18.70 -13.85
CA PHE A 330 -5.38 -18.17 -13.35
C PHE A 330 -5.25 -17.79 -11.88
N ARG A 331 -6.04 -16.81 -11.47
CA ARG A 331 -6.24 -16.39 -10.08
C ARG A 331 -7.73 -16.17 -9.86
N TYR A 332 -8.22 -16.57 -8.70
CA TYR A 332 -9.57 -16.30 -8.26
C TYR A 332 -9.55 -15.93 -6.79
N GLY A 333 -10.27 -14.89 -6.43
CA GLY A 333 -10.47 -14.41 -5.06
C GLY A 333 -11.95 -14.19 -4.77
N TYR A 334 -12.35 -14.53 -3.55
CA TYR A 334 -13.63 -14.20 -2.96
C TYR A 334 -13.40 -13.60 -1.58
N ALA A 335 -14.05 -12.48 -1.28
CA ALA A 335 -14.06 -11.90 0.05
C ALA A 335 -15.49 -11.64 0.52
N ASP A 336 -15.73 -11.94 1.80
CA ASP A 336 -16.89 -11.54 2.58
C ASP A 336 -16.37 -10.58 3.67
N TYR A 337 -16.60 -9.30 3.44
CA TYR A 337 -16.11 -8.20 4.27
C TYR A 337 -17.30 -7.52 4.94
N GLN A 338 -17.12 -7.17 6.19
CA GLN A 338 -18.01 -6.26 6.92
C GLN A 338 -17.22 -5.41 7.90
N HIS A 339 -17.66 -4.19 8.13
CA HIS A 339 -17.26 -3.43 9.31
C HIS A 339 -18.47 -2.69 9.91
N LYS A 340 -18.36 -2.42 11.17
CA LYS A 340 -19.31 -1.64 11.96
C LYS A 340 -18.60 -0.38 12.41
N GLU A 341 -19.24 0.73 12.23
CA GLU A 341 -18.90 1.99 12.87
C GLU A 341 -19.70 2.09 14.15
N LEU A 342 -18.99 2.28 15.25
CA LEU A 342 -19.53 2.32 16.60
C LEU A 342 -19.27 3.71 17.19
N GLU A 343 -20.31 4.36 17.66
CA GLU A 343 -20.22 5.66 18.34
C GLU A 343 -20.37 5.48 19.84
N GLY A 344 -19.68 6.34 20.61
CA GLY A 344 -19.69 6.31 22.07
C GLY A 344 -18.51 5.55 22.67
N GLU A 345 -18.39 5.54 23.99
CA GLU A 345 -17.29 4.93 24.74
C GLU A 345 -17.71 3.68 25.51
N GLY A 346 -16.87 2.64 25.49
CA GLY A 346 -16.97 1.45 26.32
C GLY A 346 -18.29 0.68 26.15
N PRO A 347 -19.04 0.38 27.24
CA PRO A 347 -20.27 -0.42 27.17
C PRO A 347 -21.47 0.33 26.58
N ASP A 348 -21.37 1.64 26.41
CA ASP A 348 -22.43 2.51 25.87
C ASP A 348 -22.24 2.76 24.36
N GLN A 349 -21.35 2.00 23.68
CA GLN A 349 -21.19 2.06 22.23
C GLN A 349 -22.47 1.60 21.52
N GLU A 350 -22.93 2.41 20.56
CA GLU A 350 -24.06 2.12 19.69
C GLU A 350 -23.58 1.90 18.25
N LEU A 351 -24.29 1.03 17.51
CA LEU A 351 -24.01 0.80 16.10
C LEU A 351 -24.57 1.96 15.27
N ALA A 352 -23.70 2.82 14.76
CA ALA A 352 -24.06 3.92 13.87
C ALA A 352 -24.26 3.41 12.43
N THR A 353 -23.27 2.73 11.86
CA THR A 353 -23.33 2.27 10.46
C THR A 353 -22.74 0.87 10.30
N LEU A 354 -23.36 0.06 9.45
CA LEU A 354 -22.87 -1.26 9.05
C LEU A 354 -22.59 -1.27 7.54
N PHE A 355 -21.34 -1.53 7.20
CA PHE A 355 -20.89 -1.73 5.82
C PHE A 355 -20.65 -3.22 5.53
N LYS A 356 -21.09 -3.68 4.37
CA LYS A 356 -20.84 -5.02 3.84
C LYS A 356 -20.34 -4.95 2.42
N ASN A 357 -19.39 -5.80 2.09
CA ASN A 357 -18.85 -5.90 0.74
C ASN A 357 -18.57 -7.37 0.41
N LYS A 358 -19.31 -7.94 -0.53
CA LYS A 358 -19.05 -9.26 -1.07
C LYS A 358 -18.51 -9.13 -2.47
N ALA A 359 -17.32 -9.63 -2.70
CA ALA A 359 -16.67 -9.46 -3.99
C ALA A 359 -16.03 -10.75 -4.49
N HIS A 360 -16.13 -10.94 -5.81
CA HIS A 360 -15.47 -11.99 -6.56
C HIS A 360 -14.56 -11.36 -7.61
N GLU A 361 -13.31 -11.79 -7.68
CA GLU A 361 -12.42 -11.40 -8.75
C GLU A 361 -11.79 -12.63 -9.37
N ALA A 362 -11.75 -12.67 -10.70
CA ALA A 362 -11.09 -13.71 -11.46
C ALA A 362 -10.17 -13.10 -12.52
N ARG A 363 -9.00 -13.69 -12.71
CA ARG A 363 -8.04 -13.29 -13.73
C ARG A 363 -7.43 -14.50 -14.41
N VAL A 364 -7.30 -14.44 -15.73
CA VAL A 364 -6.60 -15.43 -16.56
C VAL A 364 -5.58 -14.70 -17.43
N ASP A 365 -4.34 -15.18 -17.40
CA ASP A 365 -3.24 -14.67 -18.22
C ASP A 365 -2.71 -15.83 -19.09
N LEU A 366 -2.56 -15.60 -20.39
CA LEU A 366 -1.97 -16.51 -21.37
C LEU A 366 -0.69 -15.90 -21.90
N THR A 367 0.46 -16.43 -21.47
CA THR A 367 1.77 -15.96 -21.93
C THR A 367 2.16 -16.67 -23.21
N GLN A 368 2.47 -15.93 -24.26
CA GLN A 368 2.79 -16.47 -25.56
C GLN A 368 4.23 -16.98 -25.63
N LYS A 369 4.44 -17.92 -26.56
CA LYS A 369 5.79 -18.36 -26.95
C LYS A 369 6.57 -17.20 -27.52
N GLU A 370 7.84 -17.12 -27.14
CA GLU A 370 8.75 -16.17 -27.79
C GLU A 370 8.87 -16.49 -29.28
N PHE A 371 8.67 -15.50 -30.12
CA PHE A 371 8.79 -15.59 -31.55
C PHE A 371 9.58 -14.42 -32.12
N ASN A 372 10.80 -14.64 -32.59
CA ASN A 372 11.70 -13.61 -33.12
C ASN A 372 11.83 -12.40 -32.14
N ASP A 373 12.21 -12.67 -30.91
CA ASP A 373 12.39 -11.68 -29.84
C ASP A 373 11.09 -10.90 -29.47
N LEU A 374 9.92 -11.35 -29.94
CA LEU A 374 8.62 -10.86 -29.55
C LEU A 374 7.96 -11.85 -28.58
N HIS A 375 7.53 -11.36 -27.46
CA HIS A 375 6.76 -12.12 -26.48
C HIS A 375 5.80 -11.22 -25.69
N GLY A 376 4.74 -11.79 -25.18
CA GLY A 376 3.75 -11.01 -24.47
C GLY A 376 2.71 -11.87 -23.75
N THR A 377 1.68 -11.21 -23.30
CA THR A 377 0.59 -11.84 -22.58
C THR A 377 -0.74 -11.24 -23.01
N VAL A 378 -1.71 -12.10 -23.25
CA VAL A 378 -3.11 -11.71 -23.37
C VAL A 378 -3.89 -12.21 -22.17
N GLY A 379 -4.85 -11.43 -21.69
CA GLY A 379 -5.57 -11.84 -20.50
C GLY A 379 -6.98 -11.29 -20.41
N PHE A 380 -7.69 -11.88 -19.46
CA PHE A 380 -9.06 -11.54 -19.09
C PHE A 380 -9.16 -11.33 -17.57
N GLN A 381 -9.92 -10.35 -17.15
CA GLN A 381 -10.20 -10.05 -15.76
C GLN A 381 -11.69 -9.79 -15.56
N LEU A 382 -12.26 -10.26 -14.46
CA LEU A 382 -13.65 -10.05 -14.05
C LEU A 382 -13.66 -9.67 -12.58
N LEU A 383 -14.41 -8.62 -12.24
CA LEU A 383 -14.74 -8.22 -10.86
C LEU A 383 -16.26 -8.10 -10.74
N HIS A 384 -16.82 -8.71 -9.70
CA HIS A 384 -18.21 -8.52 -9.29
C HIS A 384 -18.25 -8.18 -7.81
N ARG A 385 -18.81 -7.02 -7.46
CA ARG A 385 -18.87 -6.47 -6.10
C ARG A 385 -20.33 -6.15 -5.77
N ASP A 386 -20.80 -6.66 -4.64
CA ASP A 386 -22.07 -6.33 -4.02
C ASP A 386 -21.80 -5.57 -2.72
N PHE A 387 -22.18 -4.29 -2.69
CA PHE A 387 -21.91 -3.37 -1.61
C PHE A 387 -23.21 -2.88 -0.97
N GLU A 388 -23.25 -2.90 0.37
CA GLU A 388 -24.36 -2.43 1.18
C GLU A 388 -23.85 -1.59 2.35
N ALA A 389 -24.41 -0.40 2.55
CA ALA A 389 -24.26 0.39 3.76
C ALA A 389 -25.64 0.61 4.36
N SER A 390 -25.75 0.54 5.68
CA SER A 390 -27.00 0.74 6.43
C SER A 390 -26.73 1.37 7.79
N GLY A 391 -27.41 2.45 8.13
CA GLY A 391 -27.21 3.25 9.33
C GLY A 391 -27.19 4.73 9.01
N GLU A 392 -26.73 5.54 9.95
CA GLU A 392 -26.77 7.00 9.88
C GLU A 392 -25.81 7.57 8.84
N GLU A 393 -24.63 6.97 8.70
CA GLU A 393 -23.63 7.35 7.69
C GLU A 393 -23.68 6.52 6.40
N ALA A 394 -24.85 5.94 6.09
CA ALA A 394 -25.03 5.19 4.84
C ALA A 394 -25.17 6.13 3.62
N TYR A 395 -24.18 7.01 3.41
CA TYR A 395 -24.18 8.02 2.34
C TYR A 395 -24.04 7.44 0.92
N VAL A 396 -23.66 6.19 0.75
CA VAL A 396 -23.64 5.47 -0.55
C VAL A 396 -24.73 4.39 -0.52
N PRO A 397 -25.72 4.44 -1.42
CA PRO A 397 -26.80 3.44 -1.44
C PRO A 397 -26.28 2.06 -1.82
N PRO A 398 -26.97 0.97 -1.41
CA PRO A 398 -26.65 -0.39 -1.84
C PRO A 398 -26.52 -0.48 -3.36
N ASN A 399 -25.42 -1.09 -3.82
CA ASN A 399 -25.11 -1.14 -5.24
C ASN A 399 -24.33 -2.40 -5.64
N VAL A 400 -24.47 -2.76 -6.90
CA VAL A 400 -23.70 -3.83 -7.54
C VAL A 400 -22.83 -3.24 -8.63
N THR A 401 -21.54 -3.52 -8.57
CA THR A 401 -20.58 -3.15 -9.61
C THR A 401 -20.05 -4.42 -10.28
N THR A 402 -20.18 -4.49 -11.61
CA THR A 402 -19.57 -5.55 -12.41
C THR A 402 -18.62 -4.92 -13.42
N ASN A 403 -17.38 -5.39 -13.42
CA ASN A 403 -16.35 -4.94 -14.34
C ASN A 403 -15.69 -6.15 -15.00
N TRP A 404 -15.50 -6.12 -16.32
CA TRP A 404 -14.62 -7.07 -16.99
C TRP A 404 -13.72 -6.38 -18.01
N GLY A 405 -12.53 -6.93 -18.21
CA GLY A 405 -11.55 -6.38 -19.12
C GLY A 405 -10.79 -7.46 -19.89
N LEU A 406 -10.49 -7.13 -21.15
CA LEU A 406 -9.57 -7.88 -22.01
C LEU A 406 -8.33 -7.03 -22.22
N PHE A 407 -7.16 -7.61 -22.14
CA PHE A 407 -5.91 -6.90 -22.37
C PHE A 407 -4.89 -7.74 -23.13
N ALA A 408 -3.97 -7.04 -23.78
CA ALA A 408 -2.81 -7.61 -24.41
C ALA A 408 -1.62 -6.68 -24.15
N VAL A 409 -0.48 -7.24 -23.80
CA VAL A 409 0.80 -6.53 -23.66
C VAL A 409 1.87 -7.31 -24.40
N GLU A 410 2.59 -6.63 -25.28
CA GLU A 410 3.64 -7.19 -26.12
C GLU A 410 4.95 -6.47 -25.87
N GLU A 411 6.05 -7.22 -25.93
CA GLU A 411 7.41 -6.73 -25.80
C GLU A 411 8.25 -7.28 -26.93
N TYR A 412 9.06 -6.38 -27.54
CA TYR A 412 9.97 -6.70 -28.61
C TYR A 412 11.39 -6.25 -28.28
N HIS A 413 12.36 -7.17 -28.32
CA HIS A 413 13.76 -6.90 -28.08
C HIS A 413 14.50 -6.79 -29.43
N TRP A 414 15.29 -5.73 -29.60
CA TRP A 414 16.12 -5.52 -30.73
C TRP A 414 17.50 -4.99 -30.30
N ASP A 415 18.43 -5.88 -30.14
CA ASP A 415 19.79 -5.59 -29.67
C ASP A 415 19.75 -4.90 -28.28
N GLN A 416 20.10 -3.63 -28.20
CA GLN A 416 20.07 -2.81 -26.98
C GLN A 416 18.73 -2.07 -26.78
N PHE A 417 17.81 -2.19 -27.71
CA PHE A 417 16.49 -1.57 -27.66
C PHE A 417 15.45 -2.55 -27.17
N ARG A 418 14.53 -2.03 -26.38
CA ARG A 418 13.31 -2.71 -25.95
C ARG A 418 12.12 -1.84 -26.31
N PHE A 419 11.10 -2.45 -26.88
CA PHE A 419 9.84 -1.81 -27.20
C PHE A 419 8.73 -2.54 -26.48
N GLU A 420 7.81 -1.79 -25.88
CA GLU A 420 6.65 -2.34 -25.18
C GLU A 420 5.38 -1.71 -25.76
N GLY A 421 4.31 -2.50 -25.88
CA GLY A 421 3.00 -2.02 -26.29
C GLY A 421 1.90 -2.71 -25.52
N GLY A 422 0.86 -1.97 -25.15
CA GLY A 422 -0.28 -2.51 -24.42
C GLY A 422 -1.60 -1.96 -24.91
N LEU A 423 -2.63 -2.80 -24.88
CA LEU A 423 -4.03 -2.45 -25.18
C LEU A 423 -4.93 -3.11 -24.16
N ARG A 424 -5.94 -2.37 -23.67
CA ARG A 424 -6.97 -2.88 -22.78
C ARG A 424 -8.32 -2.30 -23.15
N TYR A 425 -9.32 -3.15 -23.15
CA TYR A 425 -10.74 -2.78 -23.20
C TYR A 425 -11.41 -3.20 -21.89
N GLU A 426 -12.21 -2.31 -21.32
CA GLU A 426 -13.00 -2.56 -20.12
C GLU A 426 -14.47 -2.21 -20.34
N TRP A 427 -15.33 -3.02 -19.75
CA TRP A 427 -16.73 -2.77 -19.58
C TRP A 427 -17.07 -2.75 -18.09
N GLN A 428 -17.72 -1.69 -17.63
CA GLN A 428 -18.15 -1.56 -16.24
C GLN A 428 -19.63 -1.18 -16.18
N GLN A 429 -20.37 -1.82 -15.30
CA GLN A 429 -21.74 -1.48 -14.95
C GLN A 429 -21.82 -1.19 -13.45
N VAL A 430 -22.48 -0.08 -13.10
CA VAL A 430 -22.88 0.27 -11.73
C VAL A 430 -24.40 0.30 -11.67
N LYS A 431 -24.98 -0.44 -10.74
CA LYS A 431 -26.42 -0.59 -10.56
C LYS A 431 -26.80 -0.44 -9.10
N SER A 432 -27.86 0.34 -8.82
CA SER A 432 -28.51 0.43 -7.52
C SER A 432 -30.01 0.30 -7.67
N ASP A 433 -30.56 -0.84 -7.27
CA ASP A 433 -31.99 -1.13 -7.36
C ASP A 433 -32.81 -0.28 -6.39
N SER A 434 -32.24 0.11 -5.25
CA SER A 434 -32.92 0.91 -4.21
C SER A 434 -33.34 2.31 -4.69
N ILE A 435 -32.57 2.88 -5.63
CA ILE A 435 -32.81 4.22 -6.20
C ILE A 435 -33.14 4.19 -7.70
N GLY A 436 -33.22 2.98 -8.31
CA GLY A 436 -33.51 2.80 -9.73
C GLY A 436 -32.42 3.32 -10.65
N PHE A 437 -31.15 3.22 -10.23
CA PHE A 437 -30.00 3.70 -11.00
C PHE A 437 -29.28 2.54 -11.70
N GLU A 438 -28.93 2.77 -12.98
CA GLU A 438 -28.08 1.84 -13.75
C GLU A 438 -27.33 2.62 -14.82
N ARG A 439 -25.98 2.49 -14.80
CA ARG A 439 -25.12 3.05 -15.85
C ARG A 439 -24.04 2.06 -16.28
N THR A 440 -23.70 2.13 -17.57
CA THR A 440 -22.68 1.29 -18.19
C THR A 440 -21.64 2.16 -18.87
N PHE A 441 -20.36 1.81 -18.66
CA PHE A 441 -19.21 2.52 -19.23
C PHE A 441 -18.34 1.55 -20.03
N ASN A 442 -17.77 2.05 -21.11
CA ASN A 442 -16.79 1.33 -21.93
C ASN A 442 -15.51 2.16 -21.97
N ALA A 443 -14.38 1.57 -21.58
CA ALA A 443 -13.10 2.23 -21.53
C ALA A 443 -12.07 1.54 -22.42
N VAL A 444 -11.24 2.33 -23.10
CA VAL A 444 -10.14 1.84 -23.93
C VAL A 444 -8.86 2.51 -23.48
N SER A 445 -7.89 1.71 -23.03
CA SER A 445 -6.57 2.16 -22.61
C SER A 445 -5.50 1.54 -23.48
N PHE A 446 -4.45 2.31 -23.79
CA PHE A 446 -3.30 1.81 -24.52
C PHE A 446 -2.01 2.46 -24.01
N SER A 447 -0.89 1.78 -24.26
CA SER A 447 0.44 2.25 -23.91
C SER A 447 1.47 1.84 -24.96
N ALA A 448 2.53 2.64 -25.06
CA ALA A 448 3.71 2.32 -25.82
C ALA A 448 4.95 2.82 -25.07
N GLY A 449 6.02 2.04 -25.11
CA GLY A 449 7.29 2.38 -24.48
C GLY A 449 8.48 1.97 -25.32
N ALA A 450 9.59 2.68 -25.15
CA ALA A 450 10.88 2.35 -25.73
C ALA A 450 11.98 2.55 -24.69
N GLY A 451 12.84 1.57 -24.54
CA GLY A 451 14.03 1.59 -23.69
C GLY A 451 15.29 1.36 -24.51
N TYR A 452 16.38 2.00 -24.11
CA TYR A 452 17.71 1.81 -24.67
C TYR A 452 18.73 1.57 -23.56
N THR A 453 19.33 0.38 -23.55
CA THR A 453 20.40 0.03 -22.60
C THR A 453 21.75 0.29 -23.25
N PHE A 454 22.60 1.09 -22.62
CA PHE A 454 23.93 1.40 -23.10
C PHE A 454 24.98 1.22 -22.01
N LEU A 455 26.21 0.90 -22.40
CA LEU A 455 27.30 0.59 -21.47
C LEU A 455 26.91 -0.47 -20.40
N GLU A 456 25.96 -1.36 -20.72
CA GLU A 456 25.44 -2.46 -19.89
C GLU A 456 24.75 -2.04 -18.56
N ASP A 457 25.11 -0.87 -18.02
CA ASP A 457 24.66 -0.39 -16.71
C ASP A 457 23.72 0.82 -16.77
N TYR A 458 23.46 1.36 -17.94
CA TYR A 458 22.60 2.54 -18.11
C TYR A 458 21.37 2.21 -18.94
N LEU A 459 20.21 2.64 -18.47
CA LEU A 459 18.95 2.62 -19.20
C LEU A 459 18.42 4.04 -19.39
N VAL A 460 18.00 4.36 -20.60
CA VAL A 460 17.13 5.50 -20.90
C VAL A 460 15.84 4.96 -21.48
N GLY A 461 14.71 5.40 -20.96
CA GLY A 461 13.40 4.96 -21.40
C GLY A 461 12.42 6.12 -21.56
N VAL A 462 11.47 5.94 -22.44
CA VAL A 462 10.29 6.83 -22.60
C VAL A 462 9.06 5.97 -22.78
N SER A 463 7.96 6.37 -22.15
CA SER A 463 6.65 5.74 -22.36
C SER A 463 5.56 6.79 -22.54
N VAL A 464 4.54 6.42 -23.29
CA VAL A 464 3.31 7.18 -23.47
C VAL A 464 2.15 6.25 -23.23
N SER A 465 1.17 6.70 -22.46
CA SER A 465 -0.08 5.94 -22.25
C SER A 465 -1.29 6.85 -22.32
N ARG A 466 -2.41 6.26 -22.73
CA ARG A 466 -3.73 6.81 -22.56
C ARG A 466 -4.56 5.82 -21.76
N THR A 467 -5.01 6.22 -20.59
CA THR A 467 -5.81 5.37 -19.70
C THR A 467 -7.17 6.03 -19.49
N GLU A 468 -8.25 5.24 -19.57
CA GLU A 468 -9.60 5.66 -19.23
C GLU A 468 -10.04 4.94 -17.95
N ARG A 469 -10.78 5.65 -17.09
CA ARG A 469 -11.38 5.11 -15.87
C ARG A 469 -12.88 5.49 -15.81
N ALA A 470 -13.72 4.50 -15.57
CA ALA A 470 -15.12 4.74 -15.24
C ALA A 470 -15.26 5.27 -13.81
N PRO A 471 -16.26 6.14 -13.52
CA PRO A 471 -16.54 6.57 -12.15
C PRO A 471 -17.00 5.38 -11.28
N GLY A 472 -16.65 5.44 -9.99
CA GLY A 472 -17.09 4.49 -8.96
C GLY A 472 -18.51 4.81 -8.46
N PRO A 473 -19.14 3.87 -7.74
CA PRO A 473 -20.45 4.12 -7.13
C PRO A 473 -20.42 5.26 -6.12
N GLU A 474 -19.31 5.44 -5.40
CA GLU A 474 -19.11 6.52 -4.44
C GLU A 474 -19.14 7.91 -5.14
N GLU A 475 -18.52 8.01 -6.31
CA GLU A 475 -18.48 9.25 -7.10
C GLU A 475 -19.85 9.56 -7.75
N LEU A 476 -20.61 8.52 -8.10
CA LEU A 476 -21.91 8.67 -8.78
C LEU A 476 -23.06 8.87 -7.83
N LEU A 477 -23.06 8.24 -6.65
CA LEU A 477 -24.26 7.98 -5.86
C LEU A 477 -24.22 8.52 -4.44
N SER A 478 -23.08 9.03 -3.94
CA SER A 478 -22.95 9.56 -2.57
C SER A 478 -23.98 10.66 -2.33
N TYR A 479 -24.65 10.61 -1.18
CA TYR A 479 -25.51 11.67 -0.71
C TYR A 479 -25.76 11.53 0.81
N GLY A 480 -25.03 12.27 1.62
CA GLY A 480 -25.19 12.26 3.06
C GLY A 480 -23.98 12.73 3.85
N ALA A 481 -24.14 12.75 5.17
CA ALA A 481 -23.06 13.04 6.09
C ALA A 481 -21.99 11.94 6.03
N HIS A 482 -20.73 12.35 6.17
CA HIS A 482 -19.56 11.52 6.22
C HIS A 482 -18.67 12.08 7.35
N LEU A 483 -19.02 11.73 8.58
CA LEU A 483 -18.50 12.37 9.79
C LEU A 483 -17.01 12.19 9.94
N ALA A 484 -16.49 10.97 9.65
CA ALA A 484 -15.07 10.68 9.73
C ALA A 484 -14.19 11.67 8.93
N THR A 485 -14.69 12.21 7.82
CA THR A 485 -13.99 13.22 7.02
C THR A 485 -14.43 14.65 7.31
N GLY A 486 -15.44 14.87 8.15
CA GLY A 486 -16.05 16.18 8.41
C GLY A 486 -16.74 16.74 7.17
N GLY A 487 -17.36 15.90 6.34
CA GLY A 487 -17.97 16.28 5.07
C GLY A 487 -19.43 15.87 4.93
N PHE A 488 -20.16 16.57 4.07
CA PHE A 488 -21.42 16.13 3.49
C PHE A 488 -21.17 15.87 2.00
N ASP A 489 -21.13 14.60 1.62
CA ASP A 489 -20.71 14.17 0.29
C ASP A 489 -21.89 14.10 -0.68
N ILE A 490 -21.71 14.70 -1.87
CA ILE A 490 -22.69 14.68 -2.97
C ILE A 490 -22.02 14.12 -4.21
N GLY A 491 -22.50 12.96 -4.66
CA GLY A 491 -22.15 12.35 -5.94
C GLY A 491 -22.89 13.00 -7.11
N ASP A 492 -22.37 12.79 -8.30
CA ASP A 492 -23.02 13.23 -9.52
C ASP A 492 -23.29 12.04 -10.46
N ALA A 493 -24.55 11.66 -10.57
CA ALA A 493 -25.02 10.57 -11.43
C ALA A 493 -24.72 10.80 -12.92
N SER A 494 -24.37 12.01 -13.33
CA SER A 494 -24.07 12.38 -14.72
C SER A 494 -22.59 12.28 -15.10
N LEU A 495 -21.68 12.06 -14.14
CA LEU A 495 -20.23 11.94 -14.40
C LEU A 495 -19.94 10.95 -15.53
N ASP A 496 -19.01 11.31 -16.41
CA ASP A 496 -18.52 10.41 -17.46
C ASP A 496 -17.14 9.84 -17.09
N LYS A 497 -16.54 9.07 -17.96
CA LYS A 497 -15.21 8.52 -17.79
C LYS A 497 -14.16 9.63 -17.73
N GLU A 498 -13.22 9.54 -16.81
CA GLU A 498 -12.00 10.32 -16.91
C GLU A 498 -11.01 9.66 -17.86
N SER A 499 -10.19 10.46 -18.54
CA SER A 499 -9.10 9.94 -19.38
C SER A 499 -7.82 10.72 -19.16
N GLY A 500 -6.70 10.00 -18.97
CA GLY A 500 -5.38 10.56 -18.74
C GLY A 500 -4.39 10.22 -19.87
N TRP A 501 -3.77 11.22 -20.50
CA TRP A 501 -2.58 11.06 -21.32
C TRP A 501 -1.34 11.27 -20.47
N THR A 502 -0.49 10.25 -20.36
CA THR A 502 0.76 10.31 -19.59
C THR A 502 1.96 10.15 -20.51
N VAL A 503 2.95 11.00 -20.32
CA VAL A 503 4.30 10.85 -20.88
C VAL A 503 5.26 10.72 -19.72
N GLU A 504 6.08 9.68 -19.73
CA GLU A 504 7.08 9.41 -18.69
C GLU A 504 8.44 9.17 -19.32
N GLY A 505 9.50 9.78 -18.74
CA GLY A 505 10.89 9.57 -19.11
C GLY A 505 11.68 9.05 -17.92
N THR A 506 12.54 8.04 -18.15
CA THR A 506 13.38 7.44 -17.12
C THR A 506 14.84 7.40 -17.54
N ILE A 507 15.72 7.59 -16.58
CA ILE A 507 17.17 7.34 -16.72
C ILE A 507 17.59 6.58 -15.48
N ARG A 508 18.33 5.47 -15.64
CA ARG A 508 18.82 4.65 -14.53
C ARG A 508 20.26 4.23 -14.73
N ARG A 509 20.96 4.07 -13.62
CA ARG A 509 22.25 3.42 -13.55
C ARG A 509 22.26 2.36 -12.45
N LYS A 510 22.55 1.09 -12.79
CA LYS A 510 22.43 -0.05 -11.87
C LYS A 510 23.70 -0.45 -11.13
N ARG A 511 24.89 -0.12 -11.62
CA ARG A 511 26.16 -0.60 -11.05
C ARG A 511 27.22 0.49 -10.92
N GLY A 512 28.24 0.20 -10.08
CA GLY A 512 29.38 1.05 -9.83
C GLY A 512 29.28 1.77 -8.48
N ARG A 513 30.22 2.68 -8.20
CA ARG A 513 30.26 3.40 -6.93
C ARG A 513 29.06 4.33 -6.70
N TRP A 514 28.40 4.74 -7.76
CA TRP A 514 27.13 5.44 -7.66
C TRP A 514 26.08 4.74 -8.50
N THR A 515 24.89 4.63 -7.95
CA THR A 515 23.70 4.07 -8.59
C THR A 515 22.57 5.06 -8.40
N GLY A 516 21.53 4.99 -9.24
CA GLY A 516 20.40 5.87 -9.07
C GLY A 516 19.49 5.91 -10.29
N GLY A 517 18.42 6.68 -10.15
CA GLY A 517 17.42 6.85 -11.20
C GLY A 517 16.73 8.20 -11.13
N ILE A 518 16.23 8.62 -12.28
CA ILE A 518 15.39 9.81 -12.45
C ILE A 518 14.18 9.35 -13.24
N ASN A 519 12.99 9.63 -12.69
CA ASN A 519 11.73 9.50 -13.41
C ASN A 519 11.05 10.87 -13.45
N MET A 520 10.65 11.31 -14.64
CA MET A 520 9.90 12.53 -14.86
C MET A 520 8.61 12.19 -15.57
N TYR A 521 7.50 12.78 -15.13
CA TYR A 521 6.20 12.50 -15.74
C TYR A 521 5.37 13.76 -15.91
N TRP A 522 4.53 13.72 -16.91
CA TRP A 522 3.46 14.68 -17.15
C TRP A 522 2.21 13.93 -17.59
N THR A 523 1.08 14.23 -16.94
CA THR A 523 -0.22 13.66 -17.23
C THR A 523 -1.24 14.76 -17.44
N ARG A 524 -1.96 14.72 -18.55
CA ARG A 524 -3.12 15.54 -18.79
C ARG A 524 -4.37 14.68 -18.66
N PHE A 525 -5.18 15.00 -17.68
CA PHE A 525 -6.52 14.44 -17.54
C PHE A 525 -7.55 15.33 -18.24
N SER A 526 -8.49 14.69 -18.96
CA SER A 526 -9.76 15.24 -19.31
C SER A 526 -10.84 14.62 -18.44
N ASP A 527 -11.78 15.43 -17.99
CA ASP A 527 -12.89 14.99 -17.14
C ASP A 527 -12.42 14.30 -15.83
N PHE A 528 -11.36 14.84 -15.20
CA PHE A 528 -10.84 14.34 -13.93
C PHE A 528 -11.88 14.51 -12.83
N ILE A 529 -12.25 13.42 -12.15
CA ILE A 529 -13.26 13.42 -11.09
C ILE A 529 -12.59 13.76 -9.76
N TYR A 530 -13.09 14.74 -9.03
CA TYR A 530 -12.60 15.08 -7.70
C TYR A 530 -13.71 15.70 -6.85
N GLN A 531 -13.52 15.72 -5.54
CA GLN A 531 -14.40 16.44 -4.62
C GLN A 531 -14.00 17.91 -4.57
N GLU A 532 -14.95 18.78 -4.90
CA GLU A 532 -14.81 20.22 -4.73
C GLU A 532 -15.33 20.61 -3.34
N ASN A 533 -14.50 21.36 -2.60
CA ASN A 533 -14.86 21.86 -1.28
C ASN A 533 -15.79 23.09 -1.41
N GLY A 534 -17.02 22.92 -0.96
CA GLY A 534 -18.03 23.99 -0.88
C GLY A 534 -18.01 24.74 0.46
N ALA A 535 -19.12 25.41 0.76
CA ALA A 535 -19.33 26.09 2.04
C ALA A 535 -19.54 25.08 3.17
N PHE A 536 -19.31 25.53 4.41
CA PHE A 536 -19.75 24.80 5.58
C PHE A 536 -21.27 24.79 5.71
N CYS A 537 -21.82 23.75 6.29
CA CYS A 537 -23.26 23.54 6.42
C CYS A 537 -23.61 22.74 7.68
N ASP A 538 -24.83 22.93 8.17
CA ASP A 538 -25.34 22.16 9.31
C ASP A 538 -26.15 20.96 8.79
N PRO A 539 -25.80 19.71 9.19
CA PRO A 539 -26.53 18.53 8.78
C PRO A 539 -27.94 18.49 9.40
N GLY A 540 -28.87 17.85 8.73
CA GLY A 540 -30.24 17.68 9.18
C GLY A 540 -31.05 16.83 8.23
N GLU A 541 -32.37 16.78 8.45
CA GLU A 541 -33.30 16.08 7.57
C GLU A 541 -34.39 17.03 7.04
N ASP A 542 -34.82 16.79 5.81
CA ASP A 542 -35.99 17.46 5.27
C ASP A 542 -37.30 16.82 5.79
N ALA A 543 -38.44 17.38 5.43
CA ALA A 543 -39.76 16.92 5.84
C ALA A 543 -40.10 15.46 5.43
N SER A 544 -39.31 14.87 4.55
CA SER A 544 -39.42 13.49 4.08
C SER A 544 -38.46 12.53 4.79
N GLY A 545 -37.59 13.04 5.70
CA GLY A 545 -36.55 12.26 6.36
C GLY A 545 -35.31 12.05 5.47
N ARG A 546 -35.12 12.87 4.41
CA ARG A 546 -33.95 12.81 3.57
C ARG A 546 -32.85 13.69 4.18
N PRO A 547 -31.57 13.18 4.27
CA PRO A 547 -30.44 13.99 4.73
C PRO A 547 -30.32 15.28 3.90
N VAL A 548 -30.11 16.39 4.55
CA VAL A 548 -29.80 17.69 3.93
C VAL A 548 -28.70 18.37 4.69
N CYS A 549 -27.95 19.23 4.01
CA CYS A 549 -26.96 20.08 4.64
C CYS A 549 -27.32 21.54 4.34
N THR A 550 -27.70 22.29 5.37
CA THR A 550 -28.10 23.68 5.21
C THR A 550 -26.87 24.59 5.26
N PRO A 551 -26.54 25.35 4.20
CA PRO A 551 -25.37 26.22 4.21
C PRO A 551 -25.37 27.18 5.40
N ASN A 552 -24.27 27.20 6.16
CA ASN A 552 -24.06 28.06 7.32
C ASN A 552 -22.77 28.88 7.10
N PRO A 553 -22.86 30.14 6.65
CA PRO A 553 -21.69 30.94 6.34
C PRO A 553 -20.91 31.42 7.61
N THR A 554 -21.45 31.14 8.80
CA THR A 554 -20.82 31.52 10.09
C THR A 554 -20.07 30.37 10.77
N GLY A 555 -19.98 29.20 10.13
CA GLY A 555 -19.33 27.99 10.62
C GLY A 555 -20.36 26.88 10.83
N GLY A 556 -20.51 25.99 9.87
CA GLY A 556 -21.31 24.76 9.97
C GLY A 556 -20.47 23.58 10.43
N GLU A 557 -21.10 22.51 10.86
CA GLU A 557 -20.44 21.30 11.39
C GLU A 557 -19.72 20.50 10.29
N LEU A 558 -20.28 20.47 9.06
CA LEU A 558 -19.75 19.71 7.95
C LEU A 558 -19.37 20.60 6.77
N GLN A 559 -18.35 20.20 6.01
CA GLN A 559 -18.00 20.81 4.74
C GLN A 559 -18.75 20.15 3.59
N LEU A 560 -19.54 20.94 2.83
CA LEU A 560 -20.18 20.42 1.62
C LEU A 560 -19.11 20.03 0.60
N ARG A 561 -19.16 18.79 0.10
CA ARG A 561 -18.23 18.25 -0.90
C ARG A 561 -19.02 17.66 -2.06
N THR A 562 -18.76 18.16 -3.23
CA THR A 562 -19.48 17.71 -4.45
C THR A 562 -18.49 17.07 -5.40
N PHE A 563 -18.79 15.89 -5.89
CA PHE A 563 -18.03 15.28 -6.97
C PHE A 563 -18.29 16.04 -8.27
N THR A 564 -17.21 16.41 -8.94
CA THR A 564 -17.26 17.18 -10.19
C THR A 564 -16.15 16.72 -11.14
N GLN A 565 -16.20 17.17 -12.39
CA GLN A 565 -15.22 16.87 -13.44
C GLN A 565 -14.60 18.13 -14.00
N ASN A 566 -13.27 18.14 -14.12
CA ASN A 566 -12.52 19.20 -14.79
C ASN A 566 -11.27 18.65 -15.48
N ASP A 567 -10.73 19.40 -16.43
CA ASP A 567 -9.41 19.12 -16.98
C ASP A 567 -8.33 19.45 -15.98
N VAL A 568 -7.38 18.51 -15.77
CA VAL A 568 -6.28 18.68 -14.81
C VAL A 568 -4.96 18.28 -15.44
N ASP A 569 -3.94 19.12 -15.25
CA ASP A 569 -2.56 18.77 -15.59
C ASP A 569 -1.79 18.39 -14.31
N PHE A 570 -1.20 17.18 -14.28
CA PHE A 570 -0.25 16.72 -13.29
C PHE A 570 1.15 16.69 -13.88
N TRP A 571 2.16 17.10 -13.10
CA TRP A 571 3.56 16.86 -13.45
C TRP A 571 4.41 16.74 -12.19
N GLY A 572 5.45 15.95 -12.30
CA GLY A 572 6.33 15.72 -11.18
C GLY A 572 7.52 14.86 -11.54
N GLY A 573 8.24 14.42 -10.53
CA GLY A 573 9.36 13.54 -10.72
C GLY A 573 9.87 12.94 -9.42
N GLU A 574 10.65 11.90 -9.58
CA GLU A 574 11.33 11.15 -8.55
C GLU A 574 12.81 11.03 -8.93
N ILE A 575 13.68 11.43 -8.03
CA ILE A 575 15.14 11.34 -8.19
C ILE A 575 15.68 10.53 -7.03
N THR A 576 16.47 9.52 -7.32
CA THR A 576 17.12 8.69 -6.31
C THR A 576 18.60 8.53 -6.68
N GLY A 577 19.47 8.54 -5.68
CA GLY A 577 20.90 8.35 -5.87
C GLY A 577 21.58 7.78 -4.65
N ALA A 578 22.51 6.84 -4.83
CA ALA A 578 23.37 6.32 -3.79
C ALA A 578 24.83 6.36 -4.23
N PHE A 579 25.73 6.61 -3.28
CA PHE A 579 27.16 6.65 -3.48
C PHE A 579 27.89 5.86 -2.39
N ASP A 580 28.61 4.82 -2.82
CA ASP A 580 29.48 4.03 -1.96
C ASP A 580 30.79 4.78 -1.78
N PHE A 581 30.90 5.55 -0.66
CA PHE A 581 32.11 6.32 -0.37
C PHE A 581 33.23 5.49 0.22
N TYR A 582 32.89 4.33 0.81
CA TYR A 582 33.85 3.37 1.36
C TYR A 582 33.41 1.94 1.05
N GLN A 583 34.33 1.10 0.62
CA GLN A 583 34.11 -0.33 0.38
C GLN A 583 35.35 -1.13 0.71
N SER A 584 35.21 -2.15 1.53
CA SER A 584 36.21 -3.15 1.87
C SER A 584 35.56 -4.53 2.02
N ASP A 585 36.35 -5.57 2.23
CA ASP A 585 35.82 -6.94 2.42
C ASP A 585 34.88 -7.08 3.63
N LYS A 586 34.94 -6.17 4.61
CA LYS A 586 34.20 -6.26 5.88
C LYS A 586 33.22 -5.11 6.13
N TYR A 587 33.43 -3.99 5.48
CA TYR A 587 32.69 -2.76 5.75
C TYR A 587 32.31 -2.05 4.46
N THR A 588 31.09 -1.56 4.41
CA THR A 588 30.63 -0.65 3.36
C THR A 588 30.08 0.61 3.99
N GLY A 589 30.45 1.77 3.43
CA GLY A 589 29.87 3.05 3.80
C GLY A 589 29.20 3.66 2.58
N LEU A 590 27.93 4.05 2.73
CA LEU A 590 27.18 4.67 1.64
C LEU A 590 26.44 5.92 2.11
N VAL A 591 26.19 6.82 1.19
CA VAL A 591 25.21 7.91 1.34
C VAL A 591 24.18 7.78 0.23
N ASP A 592 22.94 8.12 0.55
CA ASP A 592 21.86 8.13 -0.42
C ASP A 592 20.99 9.37 -0.27
N VAL A 593 20.31 9.70 -1.36
CA VAL A 593 19.35 10.79 -1.42
C VAL A 593 18.16 10.39 -2.27
N ALA A 594 16.98 10.79 -1.84
CA ALA A 594 15.76 10.72 -2.62
C ALA A 594 15.07 12.10 -2.60
N PHE A 595 14.53 12.49 -3.74
CA PHE A 595 13.75 13.71 -3.90
C PHE A 595 12.52 13.38 -4.75
N ASP A 596 11.37 13.84 -4.30
CA ASP A 596 10.13 13.71 -5.06
C ASP A 596 9.29 14.99 -4.97
N TRP A 597 8.54 15.23 -6.04
CA TRP A 597 7.57 16.32 -6.10
C TRP A 597 6.44 16.00 -7.06
N VAL A 598 5.28 16.54 -6.77
CA VAL A 598 4.11 16.53 -7.66
C VAL A 598 3.43 17.89 -7.62
N ASN A 599 2.90 18.28 -8.76
CA ASN A 599 2.02 19.45 -8.89
C ASN A 599 0.78 19.03 -9.69
N ALA A 600 -0.36 19.62 -9.33
CA ALA A 600 -1.60 19.48 -10.05
C ALA A 600 -2.24 20.85 -10.29
N ASN A 601 -2.71 21.10 -11.52
CA ASN A 601 -3.41 22.33 -11.89
C ASN A 601 -4.75 22.00 -12.52
N VAL A 602 -5.82 22.49 -11.90
CA VAL A 602 -7.16 22.50 -12.50
C VAL A 602 -7.25 23.62 -13.55
N ARG A 603 -7.71 23.31 -14.75
CA ARG A 603 -7.66 24.28 -15.87
C ARG A 603 -8.84 25.23 -15.91
N ASN A 604 -10.05 24.79 -15.60
CA ASN A 604 -11.28 25.55 -15.72
C ASN A 604 -12.17 25.48 -14.47
N GLY A 605 -11.60 25.08 -13.33
CA GLY A 605 -12.33 25.00 -12.06
C GLY A 605 -12.34 26.30 -11.28
N PRO A 606 -13.10 26.39 -10.19
CA PRO A 606 -13.14 27.56 -9.30
C PRO A 606 -11.81 27.77 -8.55
N SER A 607 -11.06 26.71 -8.32
CA SER A 607 -9.68 26.72 -7.81
C SER A 607 -8.71 26.22 -8.87
N ASN A 608 -7.52 26.82 -8.94
CA ASN A 608 -6.45 26.32 -9.82
C ASN A 608 -5.69 25.12 -9.23
N THR A 609 -6.02 24.67 -8.02
CA THR A 609 -5.34 23.60 -7.27
C THR A 609 -6.32 22.54 -6.86
N LEU A 610 -5.87 21.29 -6.86
CA LEU A 610 -6.59 20.17 -6.24
C LEU A 610 -6.30 20.12 -4.74
N PRO A 611 -7.23 19.65 -3.92
CA PRO A 611 -6.99 19.43 -2.50
C PRO A 611 -5.99 18.27 -2.26
N ARG A 612 -5.31 18.33 -1.12
CA ARG A 612 -4.47 17.26 -0.57
C ARG A 612 -3.30 16.81 -1.46
N ILE A 613 -2.76 17.70 -2.31
CA ILE A 613 -1.57 17.40 -3.12
C ILE A 613 -0.32 17.39 -2.22
N PRO A 614 0.45 16.28 -2.17
CA PRO A 614 1.64 16.17 -1.33
C PRO A 614 2.67 17.26 -1.61
N PRO A 615 3.35 17.79 -0.58
CA PRO A 615 4.46 18.73 -0.73
C PRO A 615 5.72 18.07 -1.28
N TYR A 616 6.72 18.85 -1.66
CA TYR A 616 8.06 18.40 -2.05
C TYR A 616 8.79 17.80 -0.86
N ARG A 617 9.49 16.68 -1.08
CA ARG A 617 10.23 15.97 -0.03
C ARG A 617 11.65 15.66 -0.46
N VAL A 618 12.56 15.75 0.51
CA VAL A 618 13.95 15.27 0.40
C VAL A 618 14.21 14.31 1.54
N LYS A 619 14.69 13.13 1.22
CA LYS A 619 15.21 12.16 2.17
C LYS A 619 16.69 11.95 1.90
N ALA A 620 17.53 11.99 2.93
CA ALA A 620 18.96 11.73 2.82
C ALA A 620 19.40 10.78 3.93
N GLY A 621 20.24 9.82 3.58
CA GLY A 621 20.76 8.82 4.50
C GLY A 621 22.28 8.69 4.44
N ILE A 622 22.88 8.33 5.56
CA ILE A 622 24.24 7.82 5.64
C ILE A 622 24.21 6.49 6.40
N GLU A 623 24.86 5.49 5.85
CA GLU A 623 24.81 4.14 6.38
C GLU A 623 26.20 3.49 6.38
N GLY A 624 26.53 2.84 7.49
CA GLY A 624 27.67 1.95 7.61
C GLY A 624 27.20 0.51 7.81
N ARG A 625 27.72 -0.42 7.01
CA ARG A 625 27.34 -1.83 7.00
C ARG A 625 28.51 -2.73 7.31
N SER A 626 28.22 -3.83 7.99
CA SER A 626 29.14 -4.95 8.22
C SER A 626 28.40 -6.28 8.20
N ASP A 627 29.12 -7.40 8.26
CA ASP A 627 28.51 -8.72 8.38
C ASP A 627 27.66 -8.89 9.66
N TYR A 628 27.96 -8.12 10.72
CA TYR A 628 27.36 -8.26 12.05
C TYR A 628 26.30 -7.21 12.37
N ALA A 629 26.44 -6.01 11.80
CA ALA A 629 25.55 -4.90 12.11
C ALA A 629 25.62 -3.78 11.08
N ASP A 630 24.50 -3.10 10.93
CA ASP A 630 24.35 -1.92 10.10
C ASP A 630 23.83 -0.75 10.95
N LEU A 631 24.32 0.44 10.67
CA LEU A 631 23.90 1.67 11.34
C LEU A 631 23.56 2.73 10.30
N ARG A 632 22.33 3.22 10.32
CA ARG A 632 21.82 4.23 9.41
C ARG A 632 21.30 5.45 10.15
N PHE A 633 21.76 6.63 9.73
CA PHE A 633 21.17 7.91 10.07
C PHE A 633 20.38 8.44 8.87
N GLU A 634 19.20 8.99 9.10
CA GLU A 634 18.29 9.42 8.07
C GLU A 634 17.64 10.75 8.44
N VAL A 635 17.61 11.68 7.49
CA VAL A 635 16.95 12.99 7.61
C VAL A 635 15.90 13.11 6.53
N TRP A 636 14.69 13.51 6.94
CA TRP A 636 13.59 13.85 6.06
C TRP A 636 13.27 15.31 6.20
N TRP A 637 13.30 16.03 5.10
CA TRP A 637 12.78 17.38 5.01
C TRP A 637 11.56 17.39 4.10
N VAL A 638 10.44 17.90 4.61
CA VAL A 638 9.19 18.08 3.90
C VAL A 638 8.89 19.58 3.86
N ARG A 639 8.66 20.10 2.68
CA ARG A 639 8.35 21.50 2.46
C ARG A 639 6.95 21.84 2.97
N ALA A 640 6.72 23.10 3.38
CA ALA A 640 5.38 23.63 3.60
C ALA A 640 4.54 23.53 2.32
N GLN A 641 3.26 23.17 2.46
CA GLN A 641 2.32 23.17 1.36
C GLN A 641 1.39 24.38 1.45
N ASP A 642 1.71 25.40 0.67
CA ASP A 642 0.96 26.66 0.60
C ASP A 642 0.01 26.71 -0.62
N ARG A 643 0.16 25.76 -1.57
CA ARG A 643 -0.72 25.64 -2.73
C ARG A 643 -1.89 24.73 -2.38
N VAL A 644 -2.90 25.31 -1.78
CA VAL A 644 -4.08 24.64 -1.28
C VAL A 644 -5.30 24.92 -2.15
N ALA A 645 -6.29 24.03 -2.13
CA ALA A 645 -7.58 24.25 -2.76
C ALA A 645 -8.41 25.29 -1.97
N GLN A 646 -9.55 25.66 -2.51
CA GLN A 646 -10.49 26.52 -1.81
C GLN A 646 -10.95 25.83 -0.51
N ASN A 647 -11.02 26.57 0.59
CA ASN A 647 -11.41 26.09 1.92
C ASN A 647 -10.54 24.91 2.41
N GLU A 648 -9.26 24.91 2.08
CA GLU A 648 -8.26 23.97 2.57
C GLU A 648 -7.14 24.74 3.29
N LEU A 649 -6.73 24.29 4.47
CA LEU A 649 -5.64 24.89 5.22
C LEU A 649 -4.25 24.45 4.70
N PRO A 650 -3.23 25.32 4.76
CA PRO A 650 -1.86 24.93 4.47
C PRO A 650 -1.27 24.05 5.57
N THR A 651 -0.16 23.37 5.28
CA THR A 651 0.64 22.66 6.30
C THR A 651 2.06 23.19 6.34
N ASP A 652 2.62 23.25 7.54
CA ASP A 652 3.99 23.71 7.77
C ASP A 652 5.04 22.72 7.26
N SER A 653 6.26 23.22 7.03
CA SER A 653 7.43 22.39 6.76
C SER A 653 7.93 21.73 8.03
N TYR A 654 8.48 20.51 7.92
CA TYR A 654 9.06 19.82 9.05
C TYR A 654 10.33 19.04 8.67
N VAL A 655 11.12 18.70 9.71
CA VAL A 655 12.33 17.87 9.58
C VAL A 655 12.26 16.73 10.58
N MET A 656 12.31 15.49 10.10
CA MET A 656 12.42 14.31 10.95
C MET A 656 13.84 13.75 10.88
N LEU A 657 14.37 13.34 12.03
CA LEU A 657 15.63 12.62 12.16
C LEU A 657 15.35 11.23 12.68
N ASN A 658 15.86 10.22 11.98
CA ASN A 658 15.73 8.81 12.34
C ASN A 658 17.11 8.16 12.49
N LEU A 659 17.18 7.16 13.37
CA LEU A 659 18.35 6.31 13.57
C LEU A 659 17.90 4.86 13.53
N ILE A 660 18.54 4.04 12.71
CA ILE A 660 18.20 2.62 12.56
C ILE A 660 19.50 1.81 12.80
N PHE A 661 19.43 0.87 13.72
CA PHE A 661 20.49 -0.08 14.00
C PHE A 661 19.95 -1.49 13.75
N THR A 662 20.60 -2.23 12.85
CA THR A 662 20.27 -3.62 12.54
C THR A 662 21.44 -4.50 12.98
N ALA A 663 21.19 -5.57 13.71
CA ALA A 663 22.19 -6.53 14.13
C ALA A 663 21.89 -7.93 13.59
N HIS A 664 22.94 -8.59 13.12
CA HIS A 664 22.95 -9.97 12.65
C HIS A 664 23.88 -10.81 13.56
N PRO A 665 23.40 -11.31 14.73
CA PRO A 665 24.23 -12.01 15.70
C PRO A 665 24.93 -13.26 15.14
N PHE A 666 24.31 -13.87 14.13
CA PHE A 666 24.80 -15.07 13.43
C PHE A 666 25.02 -14.79 11.94
N PRO A 667 26.09 -14.03 11.57
CA PRO A 667 26.24 -13.50 10.21
C PRO A 667 26.41 -14.57 9.12
N LYS A 668 26.81 -15.78 9.47
CA LYS A 668 26.92 -16.90 8.52
C LYS A 668 25.56 -17.54 8.17
N GLN A 669 24.60 -17.49 9.05
CA GLN A 669 23.28 -18.08 8.88
C GLN A 669 22.20 -17.02 8.57
N ARG A 670 22.40 -15.78 9.08
CA ARG A 670 21.46 -14.63 8.96
C ARG A 670 20.01 -14.95 9.33
N ASN A 671 19.81 -15.97 10.14
CA ASN A 671 18.51 -16.45 10.55
C ASN A 671 17.93 -15.69 11.76
N VAL A 672 18.69 -14.77 12.33
CA VAL A 672 18.26 -13.89 13.42
C VAL A 672 18.62 -12.46 13.07
N THR A 673 17.61 -11.59 13.05
CA THR A 673 17.78 -10.15 12.83
C THR A 673 17.15 -9.40 14.00
N LEU A 674 17.91 -8.48 14.59
CA LEU A 674 17.44 -7.54 15.61
C LEU A 674 17.52 -6.14 15.06
N ILE A 675 16.40 -5.40 15.08
CA ILE A 675 16.34 -4.01 14.62
C ILE A 675 15.92 -3.11 15.78
N ALA A 676 16.69 -2.05 16.02
CA ALA A 676 16.36 -0.99 16.95
C ALA A 676 16.27 0.33 16.20
N GLN A 677 15.17 1.05 16.32
CA GLN A 677 14.93 2.31 15.64
C GLN A 677 14.59 3.42 16.63
N GLY A 678 15.13 4.60 16.39
CA GLY A 678 14.66 5.84 16.96
C GLY A 678 14.05 6.67 15.83
N ARG A 679 12.77 6.95 15.90
CA ARG A 679 12.03 7.72 14.90
C ARG A 679 11.63 9.08 15.44
N ASN A 680 11.55 10.09 14.56
CA ASN A 680 11.23 11.46 14.94
C ASN A 680 12.01 11.92 16.19
N LEU A 681 13.33 11.72 16.21
CA LEU A 681 14.19 12.00 17.37
C LEU A 681 14.15 13.48 17.82
N LEU A 682 13.78 14.39 16.92
CA LEU A 682 13.61 15.81 17.19
C LEU A 682 12.27 16.11 17.89
N ASN A 683 11.33 15.15 17.93
CA ASN A 683 9.96 15.32 18.42
C ASN A 683 9.21 16.43 17.67
N GLU A 684 9.39 16.46 16.36
CA GLU A 684 8.81 17.45 15.46
C GLU A 684 7.31 17.18 15.24
N GLU A 685 6.49 18.23 15.22
CA GLU A 685 5.10 18.13 14.82
C GLU A 685 5.01 18.04 13.29
N ALA A 686 4.82 16.83 12.78
CA ALA A 686 4.75 16.55 11.35
C ALA A 686 3.30 16.22 10.95
N ARG A 687 2.79 16.87 9.91
CA ARG A 687 1.42 16.67 9.41
C ARG A 687 1.42 16.26 7.95
N VAL A 688 0.70 15.17 7.64
CA VAL A 688 0.62 14.61 6.28
C VAL A 688 -0.40 15.41 5.47
N HIS A 689 0.04 16.26 4.55
CA HIS A 689 -0.85 17.14 3.77
C HIS A 689 -1.89 16.38 2.95
N SER A 690 -1.60 15.16 2.48
CA SER A 690 -2.54 14.30 1.75
C SER A 690 -3.64 13.67 2.62
N SER A 691 -3.58 13.83 3.95
CA SER A 691 -4.60 13.34 4.87
C SER A 691 -5.81 14.29 4.93
N PHE A 692 -7.00 13.73 5.09
CA PHE A 692 -8.19 14.48 5.52
C PHE A 692 -8.05 15.00 6.95
N LEU A 693 -7.30 14.29 7.79
CA LEU A 693 -7.05 14.66 9.19
C LEU A 693 -5.79 15.51 9.38
N LYS A 694 -5.20 16.12 8.33
CA LYS A 694 -3.97 16.90 8.45
C LYS A 694 -4.00 17.99 9.52
N ASP A 695 -5.20 18.57 9.74
CA ASP A 695 -5.41 19.62 10.72
C ASP A 695 -5.87 19.10 12.09
N LYS A 696 -6.22 17.80 12.19
CA LYS A 696 -6.74 17.15 13.38
C LYS A 696 -5.81 16.08 13.96
N LEU A 697 -4.82 15.60 13.19
CA LEU A 697 -3.92 14.51 13.61
C LEU A 697 -2.50 14.70 13.03
N PRO A 698 -1.46 14.93 13.86
CA PRO A 698 -0.07 14.84 13.43
C PRO A 698 0.44 13.39 13.41
N LEU A 699 1.60 13.18 12.80
CA LEU A 699 2.35 11.93 12.91
C LEU A 699 2.84 11.69 14.35
N PRO A 700 3.23 10.43 14.70
CA PRO A 700 3.78 10.10 16.01
C PRO A 700 4.90 11.04 16.45
N GLY A 701 4.97 11.33 17.75
CA GLY A 701 6.09 11.99 18.39
C GLY A 701 7.36 11.14 18.34
N ARG A 702 8.32 11.43 19.21
CA ARG A 702 9.53 10.64 19.33
C ARG A 702 9.21 9.20 19.71
N GLU A 703 9.73 8.25 18.92
CA GLU A 703 9.45 6.82 19.08
C GLU A 703 10.73 6.00 19.14
N ALA A 704 10.72 4.97 19.99
CA ALA A 704 11.65 3.86 19.94
C ALA A 704 10.90 2.59 19.49
N ARG A 705 11.40 1.91 18.44
CA ARG A 705 10.88 0.62 17.97
C ARG A 705 11.95 -0.46 18.08
N LEU A 706 11.54 -1.64 18.51
CA LEU A 706 12.41 -2.82 18.61
C LEU A 706 11.73 -3.98 17.91
N SER A 707 12.43 -4.65 17.01
CA SER A 707 11.94 -5.89 16.41
C SER A 707 12.99 -6.99 16.45
N LEU A 708 12.52 -8.22 16.59
CA LEU A 708 13.31 -9.44 16.50
C LEU A 708 12.63 -10.37 15.50
N SER A 709 13.36 -10.77 14.47
CA SER A 709 12.95 -11.77 13.48
C SER A 709 13.87 -13.00 13.60
N VAL A 710 13.26 -14.18 13.52
CA VAL A 710 13.96 -15.47 13.52
C VAL A 710 13.39 -16.33 12.38
N ALA A 711 14.23 -16.69 11.42
CA ALA A 711 13.91 -17.65 10.35
C ALA A 711 14.51 -19.04 10.67
N PHE A 712 13.84 -20.10 10.28
CA PHE A 712 14.27 -21.49 10.52
C PHE A 712 13.84 -22.44 9.41
#